data_154a32a6345df2d8168bec1a5ca28734
#
_entry.id   154a32a6345df2d8168bec1a5ca28734
#
_cell.length_a   1.000
_cell.length_b   1.000
_cell.length_c   1.000
_cell.angle_alpha   90.00
_cell.angle_beta   90.00
_cell.angle_gamma   90.00
#
_symmetry.space_group_name_H-M   'P 1'
#
loop_
_entity.id
_entity.type
_entity.pdbx_description
1 polymer ?
#
loop_
_entity_poly.entity_id
_entity_poly.type
_entity_poly.pdbx_seq_one_letter_code
_entity_poly.pdbx_strand_id
1 'polypeptide(L)'
;MLRRAMAEAGLVDTGEDDLVDTVLLLASELCDNATLHAGTEFVVELSITEDDVYVSVTDHGAGPLELYLAQPRPRFGRAATHGRGLMLVEQLATSWGTRHERDGSHRTWFSMTRGKAEQTAGNTGELAVVADLGEPLPEWPDTDQVRQLLHVPAPLGVRLDMPVLVTELARRLREVLRAAGVAVEVDHGDGSGAFPLTQDGADPSSLPGTPVVEIGLPLSSPLRGVLRILPGAGSTVAPEIAELTAQRIALAVEMDWLRSADLRRRAWMAYLADASELFGQTMDVELVVALVPQVVVPRLGQWCAVHLLDDTGQPRLAALTHAADDTIPDLRAALDPTPPAELNRQLIDILDGSAAPAWFSEPTDGIALGLTARARPIGALVVGRPAQRPHTPEDVALVGDIARRASLAIDNARNTAAHIATSQALQQALLPRALPVAPGVEFAAEYLPASTGSDVGGDFYDVLDIDSTRWLASVGDVCGKGARAAARTGMVRDVLRVLIREGRSLTRAVELLNDVMMDAADPSQFCTLAVAMITRPPEGRSGLTVELVLAGHPQPVLVRADGRTELIGEYGTAVGLITDLRLTATRHHLAPGDILLAYTDGVTERRAGREQFGPERLLAAAGTAAGQPGPQLIATVRSAVEAFSHSPRSDDIALLAIRAAQPDKT
;
A
#
# COMPACT_ATOMS: atom_id res chain seq x y z
N MET A 1 -10.62 -1.73 38.80
CA MET A 1 -12.03 -1.67 39.25
C MET A 1 -12.72 -3.02 39.08
N LEU A 2 -12.80 -3.59 37.88
CA LEU A 2 -13.46 -4.88 37.61
C LEU A 2 -12.96 -6.03 38.48
N ARG A 3 -11.63 -6.22 38.61
CA ARG A 3 -11.05 -7.27 39.50
C ARG A 3 -11.48 -7.15 40.94
N ARG A 4 -11.65 -5.91 41.43
CA ARG A 4 -12.16 -5.67 42.82
C ARG A 4 -13.63 -6.01 42.93
N ALA A 5 -14.45 -5.64 41.96
CA ALA A 5 -15.87 -6.00 41.92
C ALA A 5 -16.09 -7.53 41.86
N MET A 6 -15.25 -8.24 41.09
CA MET A 6 -15.28 -9.70 41.00
C MET A 6 -14.81 -10.37 42.30
N ALA A 7 -13.84 -9.78 43.00
CA ALA A 7 -13.40 -10.24 44.32
C ALA A 7 -14.49 -10.03 45.40
N GLU A 8 -15.16 -8.85 45.40
CA GLU A 8 -16.28 -8.55 46.30
C GLU A 8 -17.50 -9.49 46.03
N ALA A 9 -17.62 -9.99 44.78
CA ALA A 9 -18.62 -11.00 44.41
C ALA A 9 -18.18 -12.43 44.67
N GLY A 10 -17.02 -12.67 45.30
CA GLY A 10 -16.55 -13.98 45.70
C GLY A 10 -15.97 -14.88 44.60
N LEU A 11 -15.65 -14.32 43.43
CA LEU A 11 -15.10 -15.08 42.29
C LEU A 11 -13.60 -15.39 42.44
N VAL A 12 -12.84 -14.57 43.17
CA VAL A 12 -11.38 -14.66 43.26
C VAL A 12 -10.92 -15.75 44.24
N ASP A 13 -11.78 -16.19 45.20
CA ASP A 13 -11.42 -17.17 46.21
C ASP A 13 -11.99 -18.59 45.94
N THR A 14 -12.65 -18.83 44.82
CA THR A 14 -13.36 -20.06 44.49
C THR A 14 -12.63 -21.02 43.53
N GLY A 15 -11.37 -20.73 43.15
CA GLY A 15 -10.60 -21.54 42.20
C GLY A 15 -10.95 -21.26 40.74
N GLU A 16 -11.66 -20.16 40.45
CA GLU A 16 -12.03 -19.69 39.12
C GLU A 16 -11.06 -18.60 38.57
N ASP A 17 -9.78 -18.63 39.00
CA ASP A 17 -8.78 -17.61 38.63
C ASP A 17 -8.61 -17.47 37.11
N ASP A 18 -8.67 -18.59 36.36
CA ASP A 18 -8.61 -18.58 34.90
C ASP A 18 -9.80 -17.86 34.25
N LEU A 19 -11.01 -18.00 34.84
CA LEU A 19 -12.20 -17.29 34.38
C LEU A 19 -12.07 -15.78 34.63
N VAL A 20 -11.62 -15.41 35.84
CA VAL A 20 -11.40 -14.00 36.22
C VAL A 20 -10.38 -13.33 35.29
N ASP A 21 -9.26 -13.99 35.02
CA ASP A 21 -8.22 -13.45 34.17
C ASP A 21 -8.69 -13.33 32.69
N THR A 22 -9.48 -14.29 32.21
CA THR A 22 -10.09 -14.24 30.87
C THR A 22 -11.11 -13.11 30.77
N VAL A 23 -12.01 -12.96 31.75
CA VAL A 23 -12.99 -11.85 31.77
C VAL A 23 -12.30 -10.49 31.81
N LEU A 24 -11.24 -10.36 32.61
CA LEU A 24 -10.44 -9.10 32.66
C LEU A 24 -9.74 -8.79 31.34
N LEU A 25 -9.19 -9.80 30.67
CA LEU A 25 -8.58 -9.67 29.36
C LEU A 25 -9.59 -9.18 28.33
N LEU A 26 -10.74 -9.86 28.22
CA LEU A 26 -11.78 -9.50 27.26
C LEU A 26 -12.40 -8.12 27.54
N ALA A 27 -12.61 -7.79 28.81
CA ALA A 27 -13.09 -6.47 29.21
C ALA A 27 -12.09 -5.36 28.88
N SER A 28 -10.78 -5.59 29.08
CA SER A 28 -9.76 -4.60 28.68
C SER A 28 -9.75 -4.34 27.19
N GLU A 29 -9.87 -5.38 26.37
CA GLU A 29 -9.93 -5.23 24.89
C GLU A 29 -11.16 -4.43 24.43
N LEU A 30 -12.34 -4.62 25.08
CA LEU A 30 -13.52 -3.81 24.79
C LEU A 30 -13.34 -2.35 25.23
N CYS A 31 -12.74 -2.10 26.39
CA CYS A 31 -12.44 -0.73 26.89
C CYS A 31 -11.42 -0.03 26.00
N ASP A 32 -10.38 -0.73 25.55
CA ASP A 32 -9.38 -0.19 24.62
C ASP A 32 -10.01 0.17 23.26
N ASN A 33 -10.93 -0.66 22.76
CA ASN A 33 -11.70 -0.35 21.57
C ASN A 33 -12.57 0.90 21.75
N ALA A 34 -13.29 1.05 22.86
CA ALA A 34 -14.09 2.22 23.15
C ALA A 34 -13.22 3.48 23.25
N THR A 35 -12.06 3.41 23.91
CA THR A 35 -11.11 4.51 24.03
C THR A 35 -10.56 4.96 22.69
N LEU A 36 -10.17 4.00 21.83
CA LEU A 36 -9.50 4.27 20.55
C LEU A 36 -10.45 4.73 19.45
N HIS A 37 -11.68 4.22 19.44
CA HIS A 37 -12.60 4.40 18.32
C HIS A 37 -13.74 5.36 18.61
N ALA A 38 -14.22 5.41 19.84
CA ALA A 38 -15.27 6.34 20.23
C ALA A 38 -14.71 7.71 20.64
N GLY A 39 -13.57 7.76 21.33
CA GLY A 39 -13.00 9.01 21.83
C GLY A 39 -13.90 9.75 22.83
N THR A 40 -14.91 9.07 23.36
CA THR A 40 -15.93 9.57 24.31
C THR A 40 -15.81 8.84 25.64
N GLU A 41 -16.45 9.35 26.66
CA GLU A 41 -16.64 8.59 27.91
C GLU A 41 -17.44 7.32 27.63
N PHE A 42 -17.09 6.22 28.27
CA PHE A 42 -17.79 4.95 28.17
C PHE A 42 -18.14 4.40 29.54
N VAL A 43 -19.20 3.61 29.60
CA VAL A 43 -19.69 2.95 30.81
C VAL A 43 -19.45 1.44 30.70
N VAL A 44 -18.86 0.87 31.75
CA VAL A 44 -18.69 -0.59 31.87
C VAL A 44 -19.66 -1.12 32.91
N GLU A 45 -20.50 -2.07 32.50
CA GLU A 45 -21.42 -2.76 33.39
C GLU A 45 -20.95 -4.22 33.57
N LEU A 46 -20.90 -4.68 34.80
CA LEU A 46 -20.58 -6.05 35.18
C LEU A 46 -21.80 -6.65 35.91
N SER A 47 -22.30 -7.76 35.43
CA SER A 47 -23.33 -8.55 36.06
C SER A 47 -22.82 -9.96 36.28
N ILE A 48 -22.96 -10.47 37.54
CA ILE A 48 -22.48 -11.80 37.92
C ILE A 48 -23.68 -12.53 38.47
N THR A 49 -23.98 -13.69 37.88
CA THR A 49 -25.01 -14.64 38.34
C THR A 49 -24.35 -15.92 38.85
N GLU A 50 -25.14 -16.88 39.31
CA GLU A 50 -24.61 -18.18 39.71
C GLU A 50 -23.99 -18.95 38.55
N ASP A 51 -24.50 -18.76 37.32
CA ASP A 51 -24.11 -19.52 36.13
C ASP A 51 -23.22 -18.74 35.15
N ASP A 52 -23.33 -17.42 35.12
CA ASP A 52 -22.67 -16.58 34.09
C ASP A 52 -22.10 -15.29 34.65
N VAL A 53 -21.00 -14.83 34.00
CA VAL A 53 -20.45 -13.49 34.14
C VAL A 53 -20.73 -12.73 32.86
N TYR A 54 -21.42 -11.60 32.92
CA TYR A 54 -21.75 -10.73 31.80
C TYR A 54 -21.05 -9.38 31.96
N VAL A 55 -20.39 -8.94 30.88
CA VAL A 55 -19.74 -7.63 30.82
C VAL A 55 -20.24 -6.87 29.58
N SER A 56 -20.63 -5.61 29.76
CA SER A 56 -20.92 -4.73 28.64
C SER A 56 -20.16 -3.42 28.74
N VAL A 57 -19.76 -2.88 27.59
CA VAL A 57 -19.15 -1.57 27.42
C VAL A 57 -20.04 -0.75 26.48
N THR A 58 -20.49 0.40 26.97
CA THR A 58 -21.38 1.30 26.23
C THR A 58 -20.66 2.63 25.99
N ASP A 59 -20.52 3.06 24.73
CA ASP A 59 -19.90 4.31 24.31
C ASP A 59 -20.82 5.13 23.41
N HIS A 60 -20.45 6.40 23.14
CA HIS A 60 -21.22 7.35 22.30
C HIS A 60 -20.47 7.70 20.99
N GLY A 61 -19.61 6.81 20.50
CA GLY A 61 -18.85 7.04 19.26
C GLY A 61 -19.70 7.01 18.00
N ALA A 62 -19.34 7.82 17.02
CA ALA A 62 -20.10 8.00 15.75
C ALA A 62 -19.77 6.99 14.65
N GLY A 63 -19.13 5.86 14.94
CA GLY A 63 -18.68 4.90 13.94
C GLY A 63 -19.46 3.59 13.90
N PRO A 64 -19.88 3.09 12.72
CA PRO A 64 -20.56 1.80 12.63
C PRO A 64 -19.56 0.67 12.83
N LEU A 65 -19.78 -0.16 13.82
CA LEU A 65 -19.03 -1.40 14.08
C LEU A 65 -19.14 -2.41 12.91
N GLU A 66 -20.14 -2.27 12.06
CA GLU A 66 -20.37 -3.12 10.87
C GLU A 66 -19.20 -3.13 9.88
N LEU A 67 -18.42 -2.05 9.80
CA LEU A 67 -17.23 -1.97 8.93
C LEU A 67 -16.05 -2.82 9.44
N TYR A 68 -16.01 -3.15 10.72
CA TYR A 68 -14.91 -3.93 11.32
C TYR A 68 -15.08 -5.44 11.19
N LEU A 69 -16.30 -5.92 11.10
CA LEU A 69 -16.60 -7.35 10.89
C LEU A 69 -16.39 -7.78 9.43
N ALA A 70 -16.32 -6.82 8.49
CA ALA A 70 -16.22 -7.07 7.05
C ALA A 70 -14.80 -7.05 6.48
N GLN A 71 -13.75 -6.70 7.25
CA GLN A 71 -12.38 -6.61 6.73
C GLN A 71 -11.39 -7.49 7.51
N PRO A 72 -10.87 -8.58 6.93
CA PRO A 72 -9.72 -9.29 7.48
C PRO A 72 -8.46 -8.45 7.31
N ARG A 73 -7.77 -8.09 8.40
CA ARG A 73 -6.50 -7.35 8.38
C ARG A 73 -5.31 -8.29 8.24
N PRO A 74 -4.26 -7.93 7.48
CA PRO A 74 -3.07 -8.74 7.26
C PRO A 74 -2.20 -8.87 8.52
N ARG A 75 -1.59 -10.04 8.70
CA ARG A 75 -0.84 -10.49 9.89
C ARG A 75 0.59 -9.96 10.03
N PHE A 76 1.05 -8.94 9.33
CA PHE A 76 2.44 -8.48 9.42
C PHE A 76 2.58 -6.96 9.49
N GLY A 77 3.29 -6.49 10.54
CA GLY A 77 3.71 -5.09 10.75
C GLY A 77 3.43 -4.58 12.16
N ARG A 78 4.31 -3.76 12.72
CA ARG A 78 4.23 -3.16 14.07
C ARG A 78 2.96 -2.32 14.37
N ALA A 79 2.07 -2.16 13.40
CA ALA A 79 0.76 -1.49 13.56
C ALA A 79 -0.40 -2.47 13.87
N ALA A 80 -0.15 -3.76 14.01
CA ALA A 80 -1.17 -4.81 14.17
C ALA A 80 -1.57 -5.08 15.64
N THR A 81 -1.27 -4.19 16.58
CA THR A 81 -1.63 -4.38 17.99
C THR A 81 -3.09 -4.01 18.31
N HIS A 82 -3.81 -3.33 17.41
CA HIS A 82 -5.12 -2.73 17.69
C HIS A 82 -6.33 -3.43 17.03
N GLY A 83 -6.19 -4.63 16.50
CA GLY A 83 -7.28 -5.36 15.83
C GLY A 83 -7.57 -6.77 16.39
N ARG A 84 -6.98 -7.14 17.52
CA ARG A 84 -7.07 -8.49 18.10
C ARG A 84 -8.19 -8.65 19.12
N GLY A 85 -8.71 -7.56 19.67
CA GLY A 85 -9.63 -7.58 20.80
C GLY A 85 -10.94 -8.31 20.50
N LEU A 86 -11.65 -7.94 19.45
CA LEU A 86 -12.92 -8.59 19.09
C LEU A 86 -12.74 -10.05 18.65
N MET A 87 -11.60 -10.41 18.08
CA MET A 87 -11.28 -11.79 17.72
C MET A 87 -11.02 -12.65 18.97
N LEU A 88 -10.44 -12.06 20.03
CA LEU A 88 -10.28 -12.74 21.32
C LEU A 88 -11.64 -12.91 22.01
N VAL A 89 -12.51 -11.90 21.93
CA VAL A 89 -13.89 -12.01 22.45
C VAL A 89 -14.64 -13.12 21.73
N GLU A 90 -14.55 -13.19 20.40
CA GLU A 90 -15.19 -14.25 19.60
C GLU A 90 -14.66 -15.66 19.91
N GLN A 91 -13.39 -15.79 20.27
CA GLN A 91 -12.76 -17.08 20.54
C GLN A 91 -12.97 -17.58 21.98
N LEU A 92 -13.05 -16.68 22.93
CA LEU A 92 -13.01 -17.02 24.35
C LEU A 92 -14.34 -16.81 25.09
N ALA A 93 -15.23 -15.95 24.59
CA ALA A 93 -16.53 -15.73 25.22
C ALA A 93 -17.50 -16.87 24.90
N THR A 94 -18.39 -17.19 25.86
CA THR A 94 -19.48 -18.13 25.64
C THR A 94 -20.50 -17.56 24.65
N SER A 95 -20.82 -16.29 24.78
CA SER A 95 -21.58 -15.52 23.80
C SER A 95 -21.16 -14.06 23.83
N TRP A 96 -21.34 -13.35 22.72
CA TRP A 96 -21.05 -11.92 22.61
C TRP A 96 -21.91 -11.25 21.54
N GLY A 97 -21.99 -9.94 21.58
CA GLY A 97 -22.74 -9.20 20.59
C GLY A 97 -22.55 -7.69 20.70
N THR A 98 -23.09 -6.98 19.70
CA THR A 98 -23.12 -5.52 19.68
C THR A 98 -24.54 -5.06 19.41
N ARG A 99 -24.95 -3.94 20.00
CA ARG A 99 -26.26 -3.32 19.79
C ARG A 99 -26.12 -1.81 19.71
N HIS A 100 -26.89 -1.22 18.80
CA HIS A 100 -27.14 0.21 18.75
C HIS A 100 -28.36 0.53 19.60
N GLU A 101 -28.20 1.38 20.60
CA GLU A 101 -29.29 1.77 21.47
C GLU A 101 -30.06 2.98 20.88
N ARG A 102 -31.30 3.19 21.32
CA ARG A 102 -32.18 4.26 20.79
C ARG A 102 -31.69 5.69 21.09
N ASP A 103 -30.80 5.84 22.04
CA ASP A 103 -30.16 7.12 22.43
C ASP A 103 -28.90 7.45 21.60
N GLY A 104 -28.57 6.61 20.62
CA GLY A 104 -27.39 6.77 19.77
C GLY A 104 -26.11 6.19 20.34
N SER A 105 -26.14 5.53 21.52
CA SER A 105 -24.99 4.86 22.09
C SER A 105 -24.79 3.46 21.47
N HIS A 106 -23.53 3.00 21.51
CA HIS A 106 -23.12 1.66 21.11
C HIS A 106 -22.83 0.80 22.34
N ARG A 107 -23.48 -0.34 22.45
CA ARG A 107 -23.23 -1.33 23.50
C ARG A 107 -22.59 -2.58 22.89
N THR A 108 -21.37 -2.90 23.34
CA THR A 108 -20.71 -4.18 23.04
C THR A 108 -20.64 -5.00 24.32
N TRP A 109 -21.00 -6.27 24.26
CA TRP A 109 -21.08 -7.14 25.41
C TRP A 109 -20.55 -8.53 25.14
N PHE A 110 -20.15 -9.25 26.19
CA PHE A 110 -19.89 -10.68 26.18
C PHE A 110 -20.34 -11.33 27.47
N SER A 111 -20.59 -12.66 27.43
CA SER A 111 -20.83 -13.49 28.60
C SER A 111 -19.86 -14.66 28.64
N MET A 112 -19.55 -15.09 29.86
CA MET A 112 -18.72 -16.24 30.16
C MET A 112 -19.46 -17.13 31.16
N THR A 113 -19.63 -18.43 30.84
CA THR A 113 -20.30 -19.37 31.75
C THR A 113 -19.35 -19.82 32.84
N ARG A 114 -19.84 -19.82 34.09
CA ARG A 114 -19.12 -20.30 35.27
C ARG A 114 -19.24 -21.81 35.31
N GLY A 115 -18.15 -22.53 34.97
CA GLY A 115 -18.16 -23.99 34.89
C GLY A 115 -17.47 -24.65 36.05
N LYS A 116 -18.17 -25.49 36.82
CA LYS A 116 -17.58 -26.60 37.54
C LYS A 116 -17.09 -27.62 36.51
N ALA A 117 -15.80 -27.90 36.51
CA ALA A 117 -15.27 -29.11 35.90
C ALA A 117 -15.77 -30.30 36.68
N GLU A 118 -16.88 -30.91 36.25
CA GLU A 118 -17.16 -32.31 36.55
C GLU A 118 -18.14 -32.90 35.54
N GLN A 119 -17.76 -34.07 35.06
CA GLN A 119 -18.52 -34.98 34.24
C GLN A 119 -19.97 -35.10 34.72
N THR A 120 -20.91 -34.81 33.83
CA THR A 120 -22.19 -35.54 33.89
C THR A 120 -22.77 -35.65 32.49
N ALA A 121 -22.83 -36.90 32.06
CA ALA A 121 -23.75 -37.35 31.04
C ALA A 121 -25.20 -37.03 31.46
N GLY A 122 -25.96 -36.43 30.60
CA GLY A 122 -27.41 -36.44 30.65
C GLY A 122 -28.06 -35.27 31.35
N ASN A 123 -28.43 -34.27 30.59
CA ASN A 123 -29.68 -33.59 30.83
C ASN A 123 -30.33 -33.17 29.52
N THR A 124 -31.32 -33.96 29.12
CA THR A 124 -32.34 -33.61 28.13
C THR A 124 -33.15 -32.45 28.71
N GLY A 125 -32.80 -31.22 28.31
CA GLY A 125 -33.65 -30.08 28.53
C GLY A 125 -34.91 -30.23 27.67
N GLU A 126 -36.05 -30.47 28.30
CA GLU A 126 -37.36 -30.38 27.69
C GLU A 126 -37.56 -28.98 27.09
N LEU A 127 -37.55 -28.92 25.78
CA LEU A 127 -38.17 -27.82 25.04
C LEU A 127 -39.68 -28.05 25.05
N ALA A 128 -40.38 -27.41 26.00
CA ALA A 128 -41.82 -27.32 25.95
C ALA A 128 -42.26 -26.45 24.78
N VAL A 129 -42.44 -27.04 23.63
CA VAL A 129 -43.20 -26.44 22.52
C VAL A 129 -44.66 -26.91 22.72
N VAL A 130 -45.46 -26.01 23.27
CA VAL A 130 -46.94 -26.17 23.23
C VAL A 130 -47.35 -25.74 21.81
N ALA A 131 -47.52 -26.70 20.93
CA ALA A 131 -48.32 -26.55 19.72
C ALA A 131 -49.38 -27.66 19.75
N ASP A 132 -50.63 -27.22 20.01
CA ASP A 132 -51.83 -28.03 19.85
C ASP A 132 -52.03 -28.23 18.32
N LEU A 133 -51.58 -29.31 17.78
CA LEU A 133 -51.89 -29.76 16.44
C LEU A 133 -52.59 -31.10 16.53
N GLY A 134 -53.90 -31.06 16.42
CA GLY A 134 -54.80 -32.19 16.47
C GLY A 134 -54.73 -33.13 15.29
N GLU A 135 -53.58 -33.71 15.01
CA GLU A 135 -53.38 -34.88 14.16
C GLU A 135 -52.51 -35.91 14.89
N PRO A 136 -52.84 -37.22 14.87
CA PRO A 136 -51.97 -38.24 15.46
C PRO A 136 -50.64 -38.23 14.74
N LEU A 137 -49.57 -38.03 15.55
CA LEU A 137 -48.20 -38.15 15.08
C LEU A 137 -47.98 -39.55 14.48
N PRO A 138 -47.32 -39.66 13.30
CA PRO A 138 -46.96 -40.97 12.75
C PRO A 138 -46.12 -41.75 13.75
N GLU A 139 -46.33 -43.06 13.83
CA GLU A 139 -45.51 -43.95 14.66
C GLU A 139 -44.02 -43.77 14.25
N TRP A 140 -43.24 -43.22 15.17
CA TRP A 140 -41.82 -43.04 14.95
C TRP A 140 -41.14 -44.40 14.82
N PRO A 141 -40.19 -44.56 13.86
CA PRO A 141 -39.37 -45.75 13.76
C PRO A 141 -38.63 -45.99 15.08
N ASP A 142 -38.33 -47.24 15.36
CA ASP A 142 -37.70 -47.70 16.60
C ASP A 142 -36.54 -46.77 17.02
N THR A 143 -36.70 -46.13 18.18
CA THR A 143 -35.79 -45.10 18.68
C THR A 143 -34.34 -45.59 18.76
N ASP A 144 -34.11 -46.89 18.90
CA ASP A 144 -32.77 -47.50 18.92
C ASP A 144 -32.14 -47.53 17.51
N GLN A 145 -32.94 -47.74 16.47
CA GLN A 145 -32.44 -47.68 15.07
C GLN A 145 -32.04 -46.26 14.66
N VAL A 146 -32.84 -45.26 15.04
CA VAL A 146 -32.54 -43.85 14.80
C VAL A 146 -31.29 -43.44 15.60
N ARG A 147 -31.14 -43.90 16.83
CA ARG A 147 -29.95 -43.60 17.64
C ARG A 147 -28.68 -44.24 17.06
N GLN A 148 -28.73 -45.48 16.60
CA GLN A 148 -27.62 -46.18 15.95
C GLN A 148 -27.17 -45.47 14.65
N LEU A 149 -28.11 -44.94 13.92
CA LEU A 149 -27.84 -44.22 12.68
C LEU A 149 -27.20 -42.83 12.92
N LEU A 150 -27.73 -42.08 13.90
CA LEU A 150 -27.38 -40.70 14.14
C LEU A 150 -26.24 -40.46 15.13
N HIS A 151 -25.96 -41.44 15.99
CA HIS A 151 -24.92 -41.33 17.01
C HIS A 151 -23.52 -41.50 16.39
N VAL A 152 -23.05 -40.46 15.68
CA VAL A 152 -21.63 -40.35 15.32
C VAL A 152 -20.91 -39.85 16.59
N PRO A 153 -19.91 -40.60 17.14
CA PRO A 153 -19.17 -40.16 18.32
C PRO A 153 -18.62 -38.75 18.13
N ALA A 154 -18.77 -37.89 19.15
CA ALA A 154 -18.40 -36.50 19.12
C ALA A 154 -16.95 -36.19 18.59
N PRO A 155 -15.92 -37.04 18.87
CA PRO A 155 -14.61 -36.86 18.27
C PRO A 155 -14.58 -37.01 16.76
N LEU A 156 -15.51 -37.76 16.18
CA LEU A 156 -15.61 -37.97 14.73
C LEU A 156 -16.42 -36.88 14.03
N GLY A 157 -17.38 -36.24 14.73
CA GLY A 157 -18.25 -35.18 14.14
C GLY A 157 -17.57 -33.84 13.91
N VAL A 158 -16.47 -33.54 14.60
CA VAL A 158 -15.80 -32.22 14.55
C VAL A 158 -14.56 -32.19 13.60
N ARG A 159 -14.02 -33.36 13.24
CA ARG A 159 -12.76 -33.49 12.47
C ARG A 159 -12.81 -34.44 11.27
N LEU A 160 -13.94 -35.04 10.96
CA LEU A 160 -14.02 -35.93 9.80
C LEU A 160 -14.11 -35.10 8.52
N ASP A 161 -13.26 -35.47 7.56
CA ASP A 161 -13.43 -35.06 6.18
C ASP A 161 -14.79 -35.57 5.69
N MET A 162 -15.54 -34.73 4.99
CA MET A 162 -16.89 -35.00 4.49
C MET A 162 -17.04 -36.41 3.86
N PRO A 163 -16.11 -36.87 2.98
CA PRO A 163 -16.20 -38.22 2.37
C PRO A 163 -16.24 -39.34 3.41
N VAL A 164 -15.48 -39.23 4.50
CA VAL A 164 -15.42 -40.24 5.56
C VAL A 164 -16.74 -40.26 6.33
N LEU A 165 -17.33 -39.10 6.62
CA LEU A 165 -18.63 -39.00 7.30
C LEU A 165 -19.74 -39.56 6.41
N VAL A 166 -19.80 -39.22 5.12
CA VAL A 166 -20.81 -39.71 4.18
C VAL A 166 -20.69 -41.22 4.01
N THR A 167 -19.45 -41.74 3.92
CA THR A 167 -19.20 -43.19 3.84
C THR A 167 -19.71 -43.93 5.09
N GLU A 168 -19.45 -43.39 6.27
CA GLU A 168 -19.92 -43.99 7.53
C GLU A 168 -21.46 -43.96 7.64
N LEU A 169 -22.09 -42.85 7.23
CA LEU A 169 -23.56 -42.76 7.19
C LEU A 169 -24.17 -43.77 6.20
N ALA A 170 -23.58 -43.91 5.02
CA ALA A 170 -24.03 -44.89 4.00
C ALA A 170 -23.89 -46.32 4.50
N ARG A 171 -22.75 -46.66 5.18
CA ARG A 171 -22.51 -47.96 5.77
C ARG A 171 -23.57 -48.29 6.86
N ARG A 172 -23.82 -47.35 7.75
CA ARG A 172 -24.83 -47.51 8.83
C ARG A 172 -26.25 -47.63 8.31
N LEU A 173 -26.58 -46.82 7.29
CA LEU A 173 -27.88 -46.90 6.64
C LEU A 173 -28.08 -48.32 6.03
N ARG A 174 -27.04 -48.81 5.34
CA ARG A 174 -27.10 -50.19 4.76
C ARG A 174 -27.32 -51.26 5.84
N GLU A 175 -26.63 -51.14 6.97
CA GLU A 175 -26.76 -52.09 8.10
C GLU A 175 -28.14 -52.00 8.73
N VAL A 176 -28.64 -50.81 9.06
CA VAL A 176 -29.95 -50.59 9.71
C VAL A 176 -31.10 -51.08 8.82
N LEU A 177 -31.06 -50.77 7.55
CA LEU A 177 -32.09 -51.15 6.57
C LEU A 177 -31.89 -52.58 6.02
N ARG A 178 -30.79 -53.29 6.41
CA ARG A 178 -30.37 -54.56 5.77
C ARG A 178 -30.39 -54.50 4.26
N ALA A 179 -29.97 -53.34 3.73
CA ALA A 179 -29.91 -53.10 2.29
C ALA A 179 -28.73 -53.88 1.64
N ALA A 180 -28.91 -54.28 0.40
CA ALA A 180 -27.83 -54.91 -0.38
C ALA A 180 -26.73 -53.95 -0.76
N GLY A 181 -27.08 -52.67 -0.97
CA GLY A 181 -26.12 -51.59 -1.27
C GLY A 181 -26.71 -50.21 -1.09
N VAL A 182 -25.83 -49.24 -0.86
CA VAL A 182 -26.12 -47.80 -0.75
C VAL A 182 -25.07 -47.03 -1.55
N ALA A 183 -25.52 -46.07 -2.34
CA ALA A 183 -24.62 -45.15 -3.07
C ALA A 183 -25.09 -43.70 -2.92
N VAL A 184 -24.14 -42.76 -2.85
CA VAL A 184 -24.40 -41.31 -2.81
C VAL A 184 -23.67 -40.67 -3.99
N GLU A 185 -24.40 -39.90 -4.79
CA GLU A 185 -23.86 -39.14 -5.90
C GLU A 185 -24.19 -37.67 -5.69
N VAL A 186 -23.24 -36.79 -6.05
CA VAL A 186 -23.40 -35.34 -5.94
C VAL A 186 -22.89 -34.68 -7.24
N ASP A 187 -23.62 -33.67 -7.68
CA ASP A 187 -23.24 -32.76 -8.78
C ASP A 187 -23.03 -31.38 -8.18
N HIS A 188 -21.88 -30.77 -8.44
CA HIS A 188 -21.54 -29.44 -7.95
C HIS A 188 -22.17 -28.31 -8.78
N GLY A 189 -22.80 -28.62 -9.92
CA GLY A 189 -23.40 -27.65 -10.81
C GLY A 189 -22.38 -26.83 -11.61
N ASP A 190 -21.14 -27.28 -11.67
CA ASP A 190 -20.03 -26.65 -12.41
C ASP A 190 -19.86 -27.18 -13.84
N GLY A 191 -20.78 -28.07 -14.27
CA GLY A 191 -20.76 -28.73 -15.58
C GLY A 191 -19.92 -30.02 -15.65
N SER A 192 -19.26 -30.42 -14.55
CA SER A 192 -18.51 -31.70 -14.48
C SER A 192 -19.40 -32.95 -14.40
N GLY A 193 -20.70 -32.70 -14.08
CA GLY A 193 -21.69 -33.77 -13.90
C GLY A 193 -21.65 -34.40 -12.51
N ALA A 194 -22.57 -35.38 -12.28
CA ALA A 194 -22.65 -36.08 -11.01
C ALA A 194 -21.48 -37.05 -10.85
N PHE A 195 -20.86 -37.10 -9.70
CA PHE A 195 -19.80 -38.05 -9.36
C PHE A 195 -20.15 -38.80 -8.06
N PRO A 196 -19.72 -40.07 -7.93
CA PRO A 196 -19.97 -40.86 -6.74
C PRO A 196 -19.13 -40.38 -5.59
N LEU A 197 -19.82 -39.97 -4.49
CA LEU A 197 -19.15 -39.59 -3.22
C LEU A 197 -18.75 -40.86 -2.44
N THR A 198 -19.64 -41.82 -2.38
CA THR A 198 -19.41 -43.08 -1.69
C THR A 198 -20.33 -44.20 -2.20
N GLN A 199 -19.88 -45.44 -2.05
CA GLN A 199 -20.64 -46.64 -2.30
C GLN A 199 -20.29 -47.65 -1.22
N ASP A 200 -21.32 -48.29 -0.60
CA ASP A 200 -21.16 -49.38 0.34
C ASP A 200 -22.08 -50.55 -0.03
N GLY A 201 -21.50 -51.75 -0.21
CA GLY A 201 -22.21 -52.96 -0.67
C GLY A 201 -22.31 -53.04 -2.19
N ALA A 202 -23.35 -53.69 -2.70
CA ALA A 202 -23.59 -53.85 -4.12
C ALA A 202 -23.94 -52.53 -4.79
N ASP A 203 -23.45 -52.30 -6.01
CA ASP A 203 -23.72 -51.08 -6.75
C ASP A 203 -25.20 -51.02 -7.21
N PRO A 204 -26.00 -50.06 -6.72
CA PRO A 204 -27.40 -49.93 -7.11
C PRO A 204 -27.61 -49.70 -8.62
N SER A 205 -26.59 -49.17 -9.31
CA SER A 205 -26.67 -48.89 -10.77
C SER A 205 -26.32 -50.09 -11.64
N SER A 206 -25.70 -51.12 -11.08
CA SER A 206 -25.18 -52.25 -11.83
C SER A 206 -26.17 -53.42 -12.12
N LEU A 207 -27.38 -53.39 -11.52
CA LEU A 207 -28.37 -54.45 -11.59
C LEU A 207 -29.65 -53.98 -12.31
N PRO A 208 -29.77 -54.12 -13.65
CA PRO A 208 -30.95 -53.72 -14.37
C PRO A 208 -32.18 -54.56 -13.98
N GLY A 209 -33.27 -53.89 -13.62
CA GLY A 209 -34.54 -54.53 -13.28
C GLY A 209 -34.77 -54.79 -11.76
N THR A 210 -33.81 -54.44 -10.89
CA THR A 210 -34.01 -54.47 -9.42
C THR A 210 -34.59 -53.13 -8.97
N PRO A 211 -35.62 -53.09 -8.09
CA PRO A 211 -36.18 -51.82 -7.61
C PRO A 211 -35.12 -51.13 -6.72
N VAL A 212 -34.67 -49.96 -7.18
CA VAL A 212 -33.78 -49.08 -6.43
C VAL A 212 -34.61 -47.93 -5.87
N VAL A 213 -34.46 -47.64 -4.58
CA VAL A 213 -35.09 -46.49 -3.98
C VAL A 213 -34.16 -45.31 -4.13
N GLU A 214 -34.63 -44.25 -4.80
CA GLU A 214 -33.89 -42.99 -4.98
C GLU A 214 -34.49 -41.91 -4.15
N ILE A 215 -33.65 -41.23 -3.34
CA ILE A 215 -34.03 -40.11 -2.51
C ILE A 215 -33.16 -38.92 -2.86
N GLY A 216 -33.77 -37.81 -3.30
CA GLY A 216 -33.04 -36.56 -3.55
C GLY A 216 -32.42 -36.02 -2.28
N LEU A 217 -31.16 -35.62 -2.33
CA LEU A 217 -30.55 -34.89 -1.25
C LEU A 217 -31.09 -33.44 -1.24
N PRO A 218 -31.60 -32.93 -0.11
CA PRO A 218 -32.12 -31.55 -0.02
C PRO A 218 -30.96 -30.56 0.04
N LEU A 219 -30.32 -30.33 -1.10
CA LEU A 219 -29.16 -29.45 -1.27
C LEU A 219 -29.60 -28.12 -1.87
N SER A 220 -28.92 -27.04 -1.47
CA SER A 220 -29.10 -25.69 -2.03
C SER A 220 -28.44 -25.59 -3.42
N SER A 221 -29.11 -24.90 -4.36
CA SER A 221 -28.51 -24.60 -5.68
C SER A 221 -27.14 -23.90 -5.52
N PRO A 222 -26.11 -24.28 -6.31
CA PRO A 222 -26.15 -25.13 -7.51
C PRO A 222 -26.02 -26.63 -7.27
N LEU A 223 -25.77 -27.05 -6.01
CA LEU A 223 -25.56 -28.45 -5.67
C LEU A 223 -26.79 -29.30 -5.93
N ARG A 224 -26.57 -30.50 -6.42
CA ARG A 224 -27.62 -31.55 -6.56
C ARG A 224 -27.04 -32.87 -6.09
N GLY A 225 -27.90 -33.75 -5.59
CA GLY A 225 -27.43 -35.07 -5.18
C GLY A 225 -28.56 -36.07 -5.00
N VAL A 226 -28.19 -37.34 -5.02
CA VAL A 226 -29.11 -38.46 -4.86
C VAL A 226 -28.50 -39.53 -3.97
N LEU A 227 -29.31 -40.05 -3.06
CA LEU A 227 -29.05 -41.24 -2.27
C LEU A 227 -29.79 -42.40 -2.92
N ARG A 228 -29.06 -43.47 -3.35
CA ARG A 228 -29.61 -44.66 -3.93
C ARG A 228 -29.47 -45.85 -2.98
N ILE A 229 -30.57 -46.54 -2.74
CA ILE A 229 -30.64 -47.67 -1.84
C ILE A 229 -31.12 -48.91 -2.62
N LEU A 230 -30.33 -49.96 -2.63
CA LEU A 230 -30.71 -51.25 -3.15
C LEU A 230 -31.23 -52.15 -2.02
N PRO A 231 -32.54 -52.45 -1.97
CA PRO A 231 -33.11 -53.29 -0.90
C PRO A 231 -32.45 -54.67 -0.85
N GLY A 232 -32.27 -55.21 0.35
CA GLY A 232 -31.86 -56.58 0.56
C GLY A 232 -33.03 -57.56 0.35
N ALA A 233 -32.73 -58.87 0.18
CA ALA A 233 -33.75 -59.88 0.02
C ALA A 233 -34.70 -59.93 1.24
N GLY A 234 -35.99 -59.55 1.03
CA GLY A 234 -37.01 -59.55 2.06
C GLY A 234 -36.98 -58.36 3.01
N SER A 235 -36.18 -57.33 2.73
CA SER A 235 -36.19 -56.06 3.48
C SER A 235 -37.07 -55.03 2.77
N THR A 236 -37.78 -54.21 3.60
CA THR A 236 -38.47 -52.99 3.12
C THR A 236 -37.67 -51.79 3.58
N VAL A 237 -37.46 -50.83 2.69
CA VAL A 237 -36.80 -49.58 3.03
C VAL A 237 -37.77 -48.69 3.83
N ALA A 238 -37.44 -48.37 5.08
CA ALA A 238 -38.20 -47.40 5.87
C ALA A 238 -37.90 -45.96 5.32
N PRO A 239 -38.89 -45.31 4.68
CA PRO A 239 -38.62 -44.02 3.99
C PRO A 239 -38.15 -42.94 4.98
N GLU A 240 -38.67 -42.91 6.19
CA GLU A 240 -38.33 -41.92 7.22
C GLU A 240 -36.84 -41.98 7.62
N ILE A 241 -36.30 -43.20 7.76
CA ILE A 241 -34.87 -43.40 8.07
C ILE A 241 -33.98 -42.97 6.91
N ALA A 242 -34.42 -43.29 5.69
CA ALA A 242 -33.67 -42.96 4.52
C ALA A 242 -33.68 -41.43 4.24
N GLU A 243 -34.83 -40.76 4.43
CA GLU A 243 -34.95 -39.30 4.33
C GLU A 243 -34.10 -38.59 5.38
N LEU A 244 -34.14 -39.05 6.64
CA LEU A 244 -33.31 -38.47 7.71
C LEU A 244 -31.81 -38.60 7.41
N THR A 245 -31.41 -39.75 6.84
CA THR A 245 -30.02 -39.95 6.40
C THR A 245 -29.67 -39.02 5.22
N ALA A 246 -30.56 -38.85 4.24
CA ALA A 246 -30.38 -37.96 3.13
C ALA A 246 -30.21 -36.50 3.60
N GLN A 247 -31.01 -36.05 4.56
CA GLN A 247 -30.87 -34.73 5.21
C GLN A 247 -29.50 -34.55 5.89
N ARG A 248 -29.04 -35.59 6.61
CA ARG A 248 -27.76 -35.55 7.30
C ARG A 248 -26.57 -35.52 6.32
N ILE A 249 -26.64 -36.29 5.23
CA ILE A 249 -25.67 -36.28 4.14
C ILE A 249 -25.66 -34.91 3.45
N ALA A 250 -26.84 -34.36 3.12
CA ALA A 250 -26.96 -33.05 2.51
C ALA A 250 -26.29 -31.95 3.34
N LEU A 251 -26.55 -31.94 4.66
CA LEU A 251 -25.91 -31.00 5.57
C LEU A 251 -24.39 -31.12 5.57
N ALA A 252 -23.85 -32.35 5.57
CA ALA A 252 -22.41 -32.58 5.52
C ALA A 252 -21.78 -32.07 4.22
N VAL A 253 -22.45 -32.31 3.09
CA VAL A 253 -22.01 -31.85 1.76
C VAL A 253 -22.05 -30.31 1.68
N GLU A 254 -23.12 -29.67 2.13
CA GLU A 254 -23.24 -28.21 2.12
C GLU A 254 -22.19 -27.55 3.02
N MET A 255 -21.96 -28.08 4.22
CA MET A 255 -20.95 -27.53 5.11
C MET A 255 -19.54 -27.63 4.52
N ASP A 256 -19.20 -28.74 3.88
CA ASP A 256 -17.89 -28.91 3.22
C ASP A 256 -17.75 -27.98 2.02
N TRP A 257 -18.80 -27.84 1.22
CA TRP A 257 -18.83 -26.91 0.08
C TRP A 257 -18.65 -25.46 0.52
N LEU A 258 -19.38 -25.02 1.57
CA LEU A 258 -19.26 -23.68 2.13
C LEU A 258 -17.87 -23.43 2.71
N ARG A 259 -17.34 -24.41 3.46
CA ARG A 259 -15.98 -24.32 4.01
C ARG A 259 -14.92 -24.22 2.92
N SER A 260 -15.04 -25.02 1.87
CA SER A 260 -14.13 -25.00 0.74
C SER A 260 -14.22 -23.69 -0.04
N ALA A 261 -15.42 -23.14 -0.20
CA ALA A 261 -15.63 -21.82 -0.81
C ALA A 261 -15.01 -20.70 0.03
N ASP A 262 -15.15 -20.73 1.35
CA ASP A 262 -14.53 -19.76 2.26
C ASP A 262 -12.99 -19.84 2.24
N LEU A 263 -12.43 -21.05 2.24
CA LEU A 263 -10.98 -21.24 2.11
C LEU A 263 -10.44 -20.71 0.77
N ARG A 264 -11.14 -20.98 -0.34
CA ARG A 264 -10.79 -20.42 -1.66
C ARG A 264 -10.84 -18.90 -1.64
N ARG A 265 -11.93 -18.33 -1.10
CA ARG A 265 -12.09 -16.87 -0.99
C ARG A 265 -10.98 -16.23 -0.16
N ARG A 266 -10.62 -16.82 0.98
CA ARG A 266 -9.49 -16.33 1.82
C ARG A 266 -8.17 -16.39 1.09
N ALA A 267 -7.90 -17.49 0.39
CA ALA A 267 -6.69 -17.64 -0.43
C ALA A 267 -6.61 -16.57 -1.54
N TRP A 268 -7.75 -16.23 -2.17
CA TRP A 268 -7.82 -15.17 -3.17
C TRP A 268 -7.56 -13.79 -2.59
N MET A 269 -8.18 -13.48 -1.44
CA MET A 269 -7.94 -12.19 -0.78
C MET A 269 -6.47 -12.02 -0.37
N ALA A 270 -5.84 -13.07 0.16
CA ALA A 270 -4.42 -13.04 0.48
C ALA A 270 -3.58 -12.79 -0.79
N TYR A 271 -3.85 -13.52 -1.86
CA TYR A 271 -3.15 -13.35 -3.14
C TYR A 271 -3.30 -11.96 -3.74
N LEU A 272 -4.50 -11.37 -3.70
CA LEU A 272 -4.75 -10.01 -4.15
C LEU A 272 -4.08 -8.95 -3.25
N ALA A 273 -3.96 -9.22 -1.95
CA ALA A 273 -3.24 -8.36 -1.03
C ALA A 273 -1.73 -8.36 -1.34
N ASP A 274 -1.14 -9.55 -1.52
CA ASP A 274 0.27 -9.72 -1.90
C ASP A 274 0.56 -9.02 -3.24
N ALA A 275 -0.32 -9.18 -4.24
CA ALA A 275 -0.22 -8.50 -5.53
C ALA A 275 -0.22 -6.97 -5.37
N SER A 276 -1.11 -6.43 -4.52
CA SER A 276 -1.18 -4.99 -4.27
C SER A 276 0.05 -4.45 -3.56
N GLU A 277 0.60 -5.22 -2.61
CA GLU A 277 1.83 -4.87 -1.91
C GLU A 277 3.00 -4.82 -2.89
N LEU A 278 3.15 -5.85 -3.74
CA LEU A 278 4.20 -5.89 -4.78
C LEU A 278 4.11 -4.70 -5.73
N PHE A 279 2.92 -4.37 -6.23
CA PHE A 279 2.73 -3.22 -7.13
C PHE A 279 2.96 -1.88 -6.43
N GLY A 280 2.79 -1.80 -5.12
CA GLY A 280 3.01 -0.60 -4.32
C GLY A 280 4.46 -0.36 -3.87
N GLN A 281 5.35 -1.34 -4.02
CA GLN A 281 6.75 -1.25 -3.56
C GLN A 281 7.61 -0.31 -4.40
N THR A 282 7.19 0.05 -5.61
CA THR A 282 7.96 0.89 -6.52
C THR A 282 7.07 1.94 -7.18
N MET A 283 7.69 3.08 -7.50
CA MET A 283 7.10 4.14 -8.33
C MET A 283 7.68 4.13 -9.75
N ASP A 284 8.52 3.16 -10.08
CA ASP A 284 9.05 2.96 -11.41
C ASP A 284 8.02 2.25 -12.30
N VAL A 285 7.59 2.92 -13.37
CA VAL A 285 6.56 2.42 -14.28
C VAL A 285 6.97 1.11 -14.94
N GLU A 286 8.23 1.00 -15.39
CA GLU A 286 8.73 -0.18 -16.08
C GLU A 286 8.75 -1.39 -15.15
N LEU A 287 9.16 -1.17 -13.90
CA LEU A 287 9.20 -2.22 -12.89
C LEU A 287 7.80 -2.67 -12.48
N VAL A 288 6.85 -1.75 -12.26
CA VAL A 288 5.44 -2.10 -11.98
C VAL A 288 4.88 -2.95 -13.12
N VAL A 289 5.08 -2.54 -14.37
CA VAL A 289 4.59 -3.25 -15.57
C VAL A 289 5.21 -4.64 -15.67
N ALA A 290 6.51 -4.79 -15.37
CA ALA A 290 7.20 -6.08 -15.40
C ALA A 290 6.73 -7.05 -14.30
N LEU A 291 6.27 -6.54 -13.16
CA LEU A 291 5.75 -7.36 -12.05
C LEU A 291 4.36 -7.96 -12.35
N VAL A 292 3.53 -7.29 -13.15
CA VAL A 292 2.15 -7.75 -13.43
C VAL A 292 2.10 -9.16 -14.01
N PRO A 293 2.83 -9.52 -15.09
CA PRO A 293 2.83 -10.88 -15.61
C PRO A 293 3.36 -11.91 -14.60
N GLN A 294 4.33 -11.56 -13.77
CA GLN A 294 4.91 -12.45 -12.77
C GLN A 294 3.91 -12.82 -11.66
N VAL A 295 3.02 -11.91 -11.32
CA VAL A 295 1.92 -12.19 -10.39
C VAL A 295 0.91 -13.17 -11.03
N VAL A 296 0.63 -13.07 -12.32
CA VAL A 296 -0.38 -13.90 -13.00
C VAL A 296 0.11 -15.32 -13.29
N VAL A 297 1.36 -15.47 -13.75
CA VAL A 297 1.98 -16.74 -14.16
C VAL A 297 2.67 -17.40 -12.97
N PRO A 298 2.58 -18.73 -12.78
CA PRO A 298 1.84 -19.72 -13.58
C PRO A 298 0.41 -19.96 -13.09
N ARG A 299 -0.04 -19.27 -12.06
CA ARG A 299 -1.26 -19.63 -11.30
C ARG A 299 -2.54 -19.45 -12.10
N LEU A 300 -2.65 -18.35 -12.85
CA LEU A 300 -3.86 -17.97 -13.60
C LEU A 300 -3.71 -18.18 -15.11
N GLY A 301 -2.50 -18.40 -15.59
CA GLY A 301 -2.21 -18.67 -17.00
C GLY A 301 -0.83 -19.22 -17.19
N GLN A 302 -0.59 -19.86 -18.36
CA GLN A 302 0.74 -20.32 -18.75
C GLN A 302 1.66 -19.16 -19.15
N TRP A 303 1.07 -18.10 -19.67
CA TRP A 303 1.77 -16.87 -20.04
C TRP A 303 0.89 -15.65 -19.79
N CYS A 304 1.53 -14.53 -19.66
CA CYS A 304 0.84 -13.26 -19.49
C CYS A 304 1.64 -12.15 -20.19
N ALA A 305 0.93 -11.27 -20.89
CA ALA A 305 1.47 -10.10 -21.53
C ALA A 305 0.72 -8.83 -21.12
N VAL A 306 1.46 -7.74 -20.96
CA VAL A 306 0.91 -6.39 -20.75
C VAL A 306 1.16 -5.59 -22.00
N HIS A 307 0.09 -5.07 -22.61
CA HIS A 307 0.16 -4.08 -23.67
C HIS A 307 -0.21 -2.73 -23.11
N LEU A 308 0.61 -1.73 -23.33
CA LEU A 308 0.32 -0.34 -22.95
C LEU A 308 0.13 0.51 -24.19
N LEU A 309 -0.69 1.55 -24.07
CA LEU A 309 -0.82 2.56 -25.12
C LEU A 309 0.46 3.38 -25.24
N ASP A 310 0.97 3.51 -26.46
CA ASP A 310 2.02 4.46 -26.79
C ASP A 310 1.46 5.87 -27.03
N ASP A 311 2.35 6.85 -27.32
CA ASP A 311 1.97 8.25 -27.57
C ASP A 311 1.06 8.43 -28.80
N THR A 312 0.97 7.44 -29.66
CA THR A 312 0.09 7.43 -30.85
C THR A 312 -1.25 6.75 -30.58
N GLY A 313 -1.45 6.22 -29.35
CA GLY A 313 -2.66 5.49 -28.96
C GLY A 313 -2.68 4.03 -29.46
N GLN A 314 -1.54 3.48 -29.90
CA GLN A 314 -1.46 2.08 -30.34
C GLN A 314 -0.99 1.17 -29.19
N PRO A 315 -1.53 -0.06 -29.09
CA PRO A 315 -1.07 -1.03 -28.10
C PRO A 315 0.35 -1.52 -28.42
N ARG A 316 1.26 -1.40 -27.47
CA ARG A 316 2.63 -1.91 -27.54
C ARG A 316 2.86 -2.92 -26.44
N LEU A 317 3.54 -4.01 -26.78
CA LEU A 317 3.97 -5.02 -25.79
C LEU A 317 4.98 -4.39 -24.83
N ALA A 318 4.58 -4.24 -23.56
CA ALA A 318 5.38 -3.64 -22.49
C ALA A 318 6.06 -4.69 -21.60
N ALA A 319 5.36 -5.79 -21.29
CA ALA A 319 5.93 -6.89 -20.49
C ALA A 319 5.34 -8.22 -20.93
N LEU A 320 6.12 -9.29 -20.77
CA LEU A 320 5.77 -10.65 -21.12
C LEU A 320 6.47 -11.64 -20.19
N THR A 321 5.73 -12.64 -19.71
CA THR A 321 6.26 -13.76 -18.93
C THR A 321 5.56 -15.06 -19.36
N HIS A 322 6.28 -16.16 -19.33
CA HIS A 322 5.76 -17.51 -19.58
C HIS A 322 6.24 -18.47 -18.48
N ALA A 323 5.46 -19.50 -18.17
CA ALA A 323 5.82 -20.52 -17.18
C ALA A 323 7.07 -21.35 -17.55
N ALA A 324 7.41 -21.40 -18.85
CA ALA A 324 8.63 -21.98 -19.39
C ALA A 324 9.41 -20.87 -20.12
N ASP A 325 10.57 -20.53 -19.61
CA ASP A 325 11.37 -19.38 -20.08
C ASP A 325 11.86 -19.53 -21.51
N ASP A 326 12.07 -20.75 -21.98
CA ASP A 326 12.50 -21.09 -23.34
C ASP A 326 11.48 -20.74 -24.43
N THR A 327 10.21 -20.60 -24.08
CA THR A 327 9.12 -20.20 -24.99
C THR A 327 8.94 -18.69 -25.11
N ILE A 328 9.54 -17.89 -24.26
CA ILE A 328 9.39 -16.43 -24.26
C ILE A 328 9.82 -15.79 -25.60
N PRO A 329 10.94 -16.18 -26.23
CA PRO A 329 11.35 -15.57 -27.51
C PRO A 329 10.33 -15.78 -28.64
N ASP A 330 9.79 -16.98 -28.78
CA ASP A 330 8.81 -17.32 -29.82
C ASP A 330 7.49 -16.60 -29.58
N LEU A 331 7.03 -16.58 -28.33
CA LEU A 331 5.82 -15.89 -27.94
C LEU A 331 5.95 -14.37 -28.12
N ARG A 332 7.11 -13.81 -27.80
CA ARG A 332 7.40 -12.38 -28.06
C ARG A 332 7.34 -12.08 -29.56
N ALA A 333 7.94 -12.90 -30.40
CA ALA A 333 7.90 -12.73 -31.84
C ALA A 333 6.48 -12.84 -32.43
N ALA A 334 5.60 -13.62 -31.78
CA ALA A 334 4.19 -13.73 -32.17
C ALA A 334 3.34 -12.53 -31.71
N LEU A 335 3.76 -11.78 -30.67
CA LEU A 335 2.99 -10.69 -30.08
C LEU A 335 3.52 -9.30 -30.43
N ASP A 336 4.76 -9.17 -30.89
CA ASP A 336 5.45 -7.89 -31.16
C ASP A 336 6.13 -7.94 -32.54
N PRO A 337 5.96 -6.94 -33.43
CA PRO A 337 5.23 -5.69 -33.22
C PRO A 337 3.71 -5.77 -33.44
N THR A 338 3.22 -6.85 -34.06
CA THR A 338 1.80 -6.98 -34.40
C THR A 338 1.28 -8.31 -33.90
N PRO A 339 0.38 -8.32 -32.89
CA PRO A 339 -0.27 -9.55 -32.43
C PRO A 339 -1.08 -10.25 -33.53
N PRO A 340 -1.44 -11.54 -33.37
CA PRO A 340 -2.37 -12.25 -34.28
C PRO A 340 -3.65 -11.45 -34.49
N ALA A 341 -4.22 -11.56 -35.70
CA ALA A 341 -5.31 -10.68 -36.15
C ALA A 341 -6.53 -10.69 -35.23
N GLU A 342 -6.87 -11.83 -34.63
CA GLU A 342 -7.95 -11.95 -33.66
C GLU A 342 -7.61 -11.18 -32.38
N LEU A 343 -6.46 -11.44 -31.76
CA LEU A 343 -6.01 -10.78 -30.55
C LEU A 343 -5.86 -9.27 -30.77
N ASN A 344 -5.30 -8.85 -31.91
CA ASN A 344 -5.15 -7.43 -32.22
C ASN A 344 -6.50 -6.70 -32.29
N ARG A 345 -7.52 -7.32 -32.88
CA ARG A 345 -8.88 -6.79 -32.91
C ARG A 345 -9.46 -6.68 -31.49
N GLN A 346 -9.31 -7.72 -30.67
CA GLN A 346 -9.76 -7.71 -29.29
C GLN A 346 -9.08 -6.61 -28.46
N LEU A 347 -7.78 -6.40 -28.66
CA LEU A 347 -7.05 -5.33 -27.99
C LEU A 347 -7.60 -3.94 -28.38
N ILE A 348 -7.90 -3.72 -29.66
CA ILE A 348 -8.50 -2.46 -30.12
C ILE A 348 -9.89 -2.26 -29.51
N ASP A 349 -10.76 -3.28 -29.56
CA ASP A 349 -12.12 -3.21 -28.98
C ASP A 349 -12.09 -2.92 -27.46
N ILE A 350 -11.15 -3.50 -26.72
CA ILE A 350 -10.93 -3.25 -25.30
C ILE A 350 -10.49 -1.80 -25.06
N LEU A 351 -9.59 -1.30 -25.88
CA LEU A 351 -9.04 0.07 -25.77
C LEU A 351 -10.08 1.12 -26.19
N ASP A 352 -11.04 0.77 -27.04
CA ASP A 352 -12.19 1.61 -27.41
C ASP A 352 -13.31 1.61 -26.34
N GLY A 353 -13.10 0.89 -25.24
CA GLY A 353 -13.97 0.94 -24.05
C GLY A 353 -14.84 -0.30 -23.81
N SER A 354 -14.61 -1.40 -24.49
CA SER A 354 -15.27 -2.68 -24.15
C SER A 354 -14.78 -3.15 -22.77
N ALA A 355 -15.70 -3.20 -21.81
CA ALA A 355 -15.42 -3.62 -20.44
C ALA A 355 -15.47 -5.15 -20.25
N ALA A 356 -15.95 -5.91 -21.23
CA ALA A 356 -16.07 -7.35 -21.13
C ALA A 356 -14.74 -8.03 -21.44
N PRO A 357 -14.41 -9.15 -20.74
CA PRO A 357 -13.29 -9.99 -21.12
C PRO A 357 -13.43 -10.50 -22.54
N ALA A 358 -12.40 -10.34 -23.35
CA ALA A 358 -12.36 -10.83 -24.71
C ALA A 358 -11.60 -12.15 -24.77
N TRP A 359 -12.12 -13.12 -25.53
CA TRP A 359 -11.53 -14.44 -25.72
C TRP A 359 -10.80 -14.50 -27.05
N PHE A 360 -9.68 -15.20 -27.10
CA PHE A 360 -8.89 -15.40 -28.31
C PHE A 360 -8.33 -16.83 -28.34
N SER A 361 -7.99 -17.31 -29.52
CA SER A 361 -7.48 -18.66 -29.76
C SER A 361 -6.01 -18.71 -30.22
N GLU A 362 -5.48 -17.59 -30.74
CA GLU A 362 -4.09 -17.46 -31.17
C GLU A 362 -3.33 -16.38 -30.41
N PRO A 363 -2.05 -16.61 -30.03
CA PRO A 363 -1.17 -17.76 -30.35
C PRO A 363 -1.50 -19.03 -29.56
N THR A 364 -2.24 -18.95 -28.49
CA THR A 364 -2.87 -20.04 -27.72
C THR A 364 -4.13 -19.50 -27.10
N ASP A 365 -5.11 -20.37 -26.79
CA ASP A 365 -6.35 -19.94 -26.11
C ASP A 365 -6.07 -19.04 -24.90
N GLY A 366 -6.84 -17.99 -24.74
CA GLY A 366 -6.69 -17.07 -23.62
C GLY A 366 -7.76 -16.01 -23.49
N ILE A 367 -7.55 -15.09 -22.58
CA ILE A 367 -8.43 -13.96 -22.30
C ILE A 367 -7.64 -12.65 -22.31
N ALA A 368 -8.28 -11.60 -22.80
CA ALA A 368 -7.77 -10.23 -22.73
C ALA A 368 -8.73 -9.34 -21.92
N LEU A 369 -8.19 -8.50 -21.05
CA LEU A 369 -8.92 -7.58 -20.20
C LEU A 369 -8.32 -6.18 -20.28
N GLY A 370 -9.16 -5.16 -20.21
CA GLY A 370 -8.72 -3.76 -20.22
C GLY A 370 -8.00 -3.39 -18.93
N LEU A 371 -6.87 -2.70 -19.08
CA LEU A 371 -6.24 -1.94 -18.02
C LEU A 371 -6.83 -0.53 -18.06
N THR A 372 -7.70 -0.22 -17.10
CA THR A 372 -8.42 1.05 -17.06
C THR A 372 -8.15 1.76 -15.74
N ALA A 373 -7.70 3.01 -15.81
CA ALA A 373 -7.52 3.88 -14.66
C ALA A 373 -8.33 5.18 -14.86
N ARG A 374 -9.03 5.62 -13.82
CA ARG A 374 -9.84 6.86 -13.85
C ARG A 374 -10.77 6.95 -15.08
N ALA A 375 -11.41 5.83 -15.42
CA ALA A 375 -12.27 5.67 -16.59
C ALA A 375 -11.57 5.89 -17.95
N ARG A 376 -10.23 5.81 -18.01
CA ARG A 376 -9.46 5.86 -19.27
C ARG A 376 -8.74 4.54 -19.48
N PRO A 377 -8.78 3.96 -20.67
CA PRO A 377 -7.95 2.81 -21.00
C PRO A 377 -6.48 3.25 -21.04
N ILE A 378 -5.64 2.49 -20.39
CA ILE A 378 -4.17 2.70 -20.35
C ILE A 378 -3.43 1.57 -21.03
N GLY A 379 -4.12 0.46 -21.32
CA GLY A 379 -3.57 -0.73 -21.90
C GLY A 379 -4.49 -1.94 -21.79
N ALA A 380 -3.93 -3.12 -22.00
CA ALA A 380 -4.62 -4.39 -21.87
C ALA A 380 -3.71 -5.44 -21.20
N LEU A 381 -4.33 -6.30 -20.39
CA LEU A 381 -3.74 -7.50 -19.81
C LEU A 381 -4.20 -8.73 -20.62
N VAL A 382 -3.27 -9.48 -21.14
CA VAL A 382 -3.52 -10.67 -21.95
C VAL A 382 -2.99 -11.88 -21.20
N VAL A 383 -3.84 -12.91 -21.01
CA VAL A 383 -3.49 -14.10 -20.22
C VAL A 383 -3.82 -15.35 -21.01
N GLY A 384 -2.81 -16.16 -21.33
CA GLY A 384 -2.99 -17.47 -21.93
C GLY A 384 -3.61 -18.44 -20.93
N ARG A 385 -4.39 -19.42 -21.44
CA ARG A 385 -5.09 -20.37 -20.55
C ARG A 385 -4.14 -21.08 -19.58
N PRO A 386 -4.63 -21.49 -18.40
CA PRO A 386 -3.89 -22.41 -17.53
C PRO A 386 -3.56 -23.73 -18.21
N ALA A 387 -2.48 -24.39 -17.74
CA ALA A 387 -2.14 -25.71 -18.23
C ALA A 387 -3.31 -26.69 -17.98
N GLN A 388 -3.64 -27.51 -19.00
CA GLN A 388 -4.60 -28.61 -18.90
C GLN A 388 -6.09 -28.28 -18.70
N ARG A 389 -6.46 -27.01 -18.58
CA ARG A 389 -7.87 -26.60 -18.39
C ARG A 389 -8.18 -25.24 -19.01
N PRO A 390 -9.45 -24.96 -19.39
CA PRO A 390 -9.87 -23.61 -19.73
C PRO A 390 -9.89 -22.69 -18.48
N HIS A 391 -9.99 -21.37 -18.70
CA HIS A 391 -10.27 -20.43 -17.63
C HIS A 391 -11.68 -20.66 -17.05
N THR A 392 -11.78 -20.72 -15.74
CA THR A 392 -13.07 -20.72 -15.04
C THR A 392 -13.60 -19.29 -14.89
N PRO A 393 -14.91 -19.09 -14.67
CA PRO A 393 -15.45 -17.76 -14.35
C PRO A 393 -14.73 -17.11 -13.17
N GLU A 394 -14.29 -17.91 -12.21
CA GLU A 394 -13.53 -17.47 -11.04
C GLU A 394 -12.13 -16.98 -11.42
N ASP A 395 -11.42 -17.67 -12.33
CA ASP A 395 -10.13 -17.21 -12.84
C ASP A 395 -10.28 -15.86 -13.55
N VAL A 396 -11.32 -15.71 -14.38
CA VAL A 396 -11.61 -14.45 -15.11
C VAL A 396 -11.84 -13.31 -14.14
N ALA A 397 -12.63 -13.53 -13.08
CA ALA A 397 -12.89 -12.53 -12.04
C ALA A 397 -11.59 -12.12 -11.33
N LEU A 398 -10.73 -13.10 -10.97
CA LEU A 398 -9.47 -12.85 -10.29
C LEU A 398 -8.46 -12.11 -11.17
N VAL A 399 -8.36 -12.49 -12.47
CA VAL A 399 -7.53 -11.72 -13.43
C VAL A 399 -8.05 -10.31 -13.59
N GLY A 400 -9.38 -10.09 -13.58
CA GLY A 400 -10.01 -8.78 -13.59
C GLY A 400 -9.66 -7.93 -12.37
N ASP A 401 -9.61 -8.54 -11.18
CA ASP A 401 -9.19 -7.88 -9.95
C ASP A 401 -7.70 -7.46 -10.00
N ILE A 402 -6.84 -8.33 -10.52
CA ILE A 402 -5.42 -8.02 -10.74
C ILE A 402 -5.27 -6.90 -11.77
N ALA A 403 -6.00 -6.96 -12.88
CA ALA A 403 -5.98 -5.93 -13.91
C ALA A 403 -6.35 -4.55 -13.35
N ARG A 404 -7.38 -4.46 -12.49
CA ARG A 404 -7.77 -3.19 -11.83
C ARG A 404 -6.66 -2.67 -10.91
N ARG A 405 -6.03 -3.54 -10.11
CA ARG A 405 -4.94 -3.15 -9.20
C ARG A 405 -3.70 -2.73 -9.96
N ALA A 406 -3.33 -3.49 -10.98
CA ALA A 406 -2.23 -3.15 -11.88
C ALA A 406 -2.45 -1.81 -12.58
N SER A 407 -3.68 -1.57 -13.10
CA SER A 407 -4.05 -0.30 -13.73
C SER A 407 -3.83 0.89 -12.79
N LEU A 408 -4.29 0.77 -11.55
CA LEU A 408 -4.13 1.85 -10.56
C LEU A 408 -2.65 2.09 -10.22
N ALA A 409 -1.88 1.02 -10.04
CA ALA A 409 -0.45 1.13 -9.74
C ALA A 409 0.34 1.77 -10.89
N ILE A 410 0.07 1.35 -12.15
CA ILE A 410 0.69 1.91 -13.35
C ILE A 410 0.33 3.39 -13.50
N ASP A 411 -0.95 3.76 -13.32
CA ASP A 411 -1.40 5.15 -13.40
C ASP A 411 -0.74 6.03 -12.33
N ASN A 412 -0.66 5.54 -11.09
CA ASN A 412 0.02 6.25 -10.00
C ASN A 412 1.51 6.45 -10.31
N ALA A 413 2.21 5.41 -10.78
CA ALA A 413 3.62 5.50 -11.15
C ALA A 413 3.84 6.49 -12.31
N ARG A 414 2.99 6.45 -13.36
CA ARG A 414 3.04 7.41 -14.48
C ARG A 414 2.81 8.86 -14.03
N ASN A 415 1.81 9.08 -13.17
CA ASN A 415 1.54 10.42 -12.65
C ASN A 415 2.71 10.94 -11.81
N THR A 416 3.29 10.09 -10.97
CA THR A 416 4.48 10.45 -10.17
C THR A 416 5.66 10.78 -11.07
N ALA A 417 5.94 9.96 -12.09
CA ALA A 417 7.01 10.21 -13.06
C ALA A 417 6.79 11.53 -13.82
N ALA A 418 5.55 11.82 -14.26
CA ALA A 418 5.20 13.06 -14.92
C ALA A 418 5.36 14.28 -14.01
N HIS A 419 4.98 14.17 -12.74
CA HIS A 419 5.22 15.22 -11.74
C HIS A 419 6.71 15.48 -11.53
N ILE A 420 7.53 14.45 -11.39
CA ILE A 420 8.97 14.55 -11.26
C ILE A 420 9.58 15.24 -12.48
N ALA A 421 9.21 14.80 -13.69
CA ALA A 421 9.71 15.39 -14.92
C ALA A 421 9.32 16.88 -15.07
N THR A 422 8.08 17.23 -14.72
CA THR A 422 7.62 18.63 -14.73
C THR A 422 8.38 19.47 -13.70
N SER A 423 8.56 18.95 -12.49
CA SER A 423 9.34 19.62 -11.45
C SER A 423 10.78 19.86 -11.88
N GLN A 424 11.43 18.86 -12.45
CA GLN A 424 12.81 18.98 -12.98
C GLN A 424 12.91 20.01 -14.11
N ALA A 425 11.94 20.03 -15.04
CA ALA A 425 11.90 20.99 -16.11
C ALA A 425 11.73 22.43 -15.60
N LEU A 426 10.86 22.65 -14.61
CA LEU A 426 10.68 23.96 -13.96
C LEU A 426 11.98 24.40 -13.26
N GLN A 427 12.62 23.51 -12.53
CA GLN A 427 13.85 23.77 -11.81
C GLN A 427 15.01 24.15 -12.76
N GLN A 428 15.17 23.40 -13.86
CA GLN A 428 16.16 23.73 -14.89
C GLN A 428 15.91 25.10 -15.55
N ALA A 429 14.65 25.49 -15.71
CA ALA A 429 14.30 26.79 -16.27
C ALA A 429 14.64 27.98 -15.34
N LEU A 430 14.77 27.72 -14.04
CA LEU A 430 15.15 28.72 -13.04
C LEU A 430 16.67 28.95 -12.97
N LEU A 431 17.47 28.02 -13.39
CA LEU A 431 18.93 28.17 -13.40
C LEU A 431 19.38 28.93 -14.66
N PRO A 432 20.50 29.70 -14.60
CA PRO A 432 21.04 30.36 -15.77
C PRO A 432 21.51 29.34 -16.81
N ARG A 433 21.17 29.56 -18.06
CA ARG A 433 21.54 28.67 -19.21
C ARG A 433 23.03 28.55 -19.41
N ALA A 434 23.76 29.60 -19.11
CA ALA A 434 25.22 29.67 -19.18
C ALA A 434 25.73 30.75 -18.22
N LEU A 435 26.89 30.53 -17.66
CA LEU A 435 27.60 31.55 -16.87
C LEU A 435 28.35 32.49 -17.79
N PRO A 436 28.48 33.79 -17.45
CA PRO A 436 29.28 34.73 -18.23
C PRO A 436 30.74 34.28 -18.37
N VAL A 437 31.29 34.47 -19.52
CA VAL A 437 32.74 34.31 -19.78
C VAL A 437 33.39 35.68 -19.92
N ALA A 438 34.29 35.99 -19.00
CA ALA A 438 34.88 37.30 -18.96
C ALA A 438 36.38 37.24 -18.59
N PRO A 439 37.21 38.12 -19.15
CA PRO A 439 38.62 38.17 -18.80
C PRO A 439 38.87 38.53 -17.35
N GLY A 440 39.74 37.79 -16.64
CA GLY A 440 40.13 38.05 -15.28
C GLY A 440 39.16 37.57 -14.20
N VAL A 441 38.04 36.97 -14.58
CA VAL A 441 37.09 36.30 -13.68
C VAL A 441 36.67 34.95 -14.26
N GLU A 442 36.59 33.93 -13.41
CA GLU A 442 36.07 32.62 -13.75
C GLU A 442 34.85 32.33 -12.83
N PHE A 443 33.72 31.98 -13.45
CA PHE A 443 32.53 31.55 -12.74
C PHE A 443 32.33 30.06 -12.96
N ALA A 444 32.05 29.33 -11.86
CA ALA A 444 31.64 27.95 -11.91
C ALA A 444 30.47 27.74 -10.95
N ALA A 445 29.51 26.92 -11.31
CA ALA A 445 28.36 26.63 -10.46
C ALA A 445 27.90 25.18 -10.62
N GLU A 446 27.32 24.65 -9.60
CA GLU A 446 26.68 23.34 -9.60
C GLU A 446 25.40 23.39 -8.77
N TYR A 447 24.39 22.68 -9.24
CA TYR A 447 23.12 22.49 -8.53
C TYR A 447 22.85 20.99 -8.38
N LEU A 448 22.58 20.57 -7.15
CA LEU A 448 22.32 19.17 -6.79
C LEU A 448 20.93 19.10 -6.13
N PRO A 449 19.92 18.58 -6.83
CA PRO A 449 18.58 18.48 -6.24
C PRO A 449 18.53 17.46 -5.08
N ALA A 450 17.59 17.66 -4.16
CA ALA A 450 17.28 16.69 -3.12
C ALA A 450 16.92 15.33 -3.74
N SER A 451 17.39 14.24 -3.14
CA SER A 451 17.16 12.87 -3.67
C SER A 451 15.77 12.33 -3.32
N THR A 452 15.10 12.91 -2.33
CA THR A 452 13.81 12.49 -1.80
C THR A 452 12.77 13.58 -2.02
N GLY A 453 12.21 13.63 -3.22
CA GLY A 453 11.10 14.54 -3.47
C GLY A 453 10.88 14.78 -4.95
N SER A 454 9.62 14.85 -5.35
CA SER A 454 9.19 15.27 -6.69
C SER A 454 9.05 16.78 -6.80
N ASP A 455 9.34 17.52 -5.72
CA ASP A 455 9.07 18.94 -5.64
C ASP A 455 10.30 19.77 -6.07
N VAL A 456 10.04 20.90 -6.75
CA VAL A 456 11.05 21.90 -7.09
C VAL A 456 11.57 22.52 -5.81
N GLY A 457 12.89 22.61 -5.67
CA GLY A 457 13.53 23.29 -4.54
C GLY A 457 13.47 24.80 -4.61
N GLY A 458 13.75 25.43 -3.46
CA GLY A 458 13.87 26.88 -3.32
C GLY A 458 15.25 27.43 -3.69
N ASP A 459 16.27 26.56 -3.71
CA ASP A 459 17.65 26.92 -3.96
C ASP A 459 17.89 27.43 -5.38
N PHE A 460 18.69 28.47 -5.50
CA PHE A 460 19.08 28.99 -6.81
C PHE A 460 20.44 29.68 -6.75
N TYR A 461 21.06 29.83 -7.92
CA TYR A 461 22.14 30.74 -8.15
C TYR A 461 21.89 31.54 -9.44
N ASP A 462 22.51 32.70 -9.52
CA ASP A 462 22.47 33.52 -10.75
C ASP A 462 23.76 34.35 -10.90
N VAL A 463 24.17 34.54 -12.16
CA VAL A 463 25.24 35.46 -12.49
C VAL A 463 24.77 36.30 -13.66
N LEU A 464 24.70 37.62 -13.43
CA LEU A 464 24.29 38.60 -14.44
C LEU A 464 25.49 39.42 -14.88
N ASP A 465 25.72 39.48 -16.19
CA ASP A 465 26.64 40.41 -16.79
C ASP A 465 25.98 41.81 -16.84
N ILE A 466 26.57 42.79 -16.14
CA ILE A 466 26.09 44.17 -16.11
C ILE A 466 26.79 44.98 -17.19
N ASP A 467 28.11 44.89 -17.20
CA ASP A 467 28.97 45.51 -18.23
C ASP A 467 30.32 44.76 -18.27
N SER A 468 31.22 45.23 -19.15
CA SER A 468 32.51 44.57 -19.36
C SER A 468 33.41 44.45 -18.12
N THR A 469 33.03 45.09 -17.01
CA THR A 469 33.84 45.17 -15.78
C THR A 469 33.11 44.78 -14.53
N ARG A 470 31.79 44.61 -14.59
CA ARG A 470 30.94 44.35 -13.39
C ARG A 470 29.97 43.21 -13.64
N TRP A 471 29.85 42.36 -12.64
CA TRP A 471 28.91 41.23 -12.60
C TRP A 471 28.17 41.20 -11.28
N LEU A 472 26.89 40.87 -11.33
CA LEU A 472 26.10 40.52 -10.15
C LEU A 472 26.10 39.02 -10.01
N ALA A 473 26.50 38.50 -8.87
CA ALA A 473 26.33 37.11 -8.50
C ALA A 473 25.34 37.02 -7.33
N SER A 474 24.47 36.04 -7.32
CA SER A 474 23.54 35.75 -6.24
C SER A 474 23.40 34.28 -6.02
N VAL A 475 23.28 33.87 -4.73
CA VAL A 475 22.90 32.53 -4.29
C VAL A 475 21.83 32.74 -3.22
N GLY A 476 20.78 31.95 -3.27
CA GLY A 476 19.69 32.09 -2.29
C GLY A 476 18.86 30.81 -2.18
N ASP A 477 18.08 30.79 -1.12
CA ASP A 477 17.08 29.77 -0.88
C ASP A 477 15.73 30.43 -0.52
N VAL A 478 14.69 30.05 -1.28
CA VAL A 478 13.32 30.48 -1.04
C VAL A 478 12.62 29.42 -0.19
N CYS A 479 12.19 29.82 1.00
CA CYS A 479 11.49 28.95 1.93
C CYS A 479 10.30 28.25 1.27
N GLY A 480 10.25 26.91 1.40
CA GLY A 480 9.20 26.05 0.84
C GLY A 480 9.66 25.25 -0.37
N LYS A 481 8.79 24.40 -0.87
CA LYS A 481 9.06 23.51 -2.02
C LYS A 481 7.91 23.56 -3.03
N GLY A 482 8.19 23.15 -4.25
CA GLY A 482 7.20 23.04 -5.32
C GLY A 482 7.04 24.31 -6.17
N ALA A 483 5.99 24.34 -6.99
CA ALA A 483 5.76 25.39 -7.98
C ALA A 483 5.68 26.82 -7.40
N ARG A 484 5.25 26.97 -6.14
CA ARG A 484 5.21 28.27 -5.49
C ARG A 484 6.60 28.82 -5.16
N ALA A 485 7.48 27.96 -4.63
CA ALA A 485 8.86 28.33 -4.36
C ALA A 485 9.57 28.69 -5.67
N ALA A 486 9.38 27.89 -6.73
CA ALA A 486 9.90 28.15 -8.08
C ALA A 486 9.46 29.50 -8.63
N ALA A 487 8.19 29.85 -8.54
CA ALA A 487 7.68 31.15 -8.98
C ALA A 487 8.32 32.31 -8.22
N ARG A 488 8.53 32.15 -6.90
CA ARG A 488 9.22 33.14 -6.08
C ARG A 488 10.69 33.28 -6.43
N THR A 489 11.39 32.17 -6.63
CA THR A 489 12.79 32.16 -7.10
C THR A 489 12.94 32.97 -8.39
N GLY A 490 12.06 32.73 -9.38
CA GLY A 490 12.01 33.50 -10.59
C GLY A 490 11.82 35.02 -10.36
N MET A 491 10.86 35.37 -9.49
CA MET A 491 10.58 36.77 -9.12
C MET A 491 11.76 37.43 -8.41
N VAL A 492 12.37 36.78 -7.41
CA VAL A 492 13.55 37.29 -6.69
C VAL A 492 14.68 37.62 -7.67
N ARG A 493 15.02 36.67 -8.54
CA ARG A 493 16.05 36.84 -9.55
C ARG A 493 15.77 38.00 -10.53
N ASP A 494 14.55 38.05 -11.07
CA ASP A 494 14.19 39.02 -12.10
C ASP A 494 14.09 40.45 -11.50
N VAL A 495 13.57 40.60 -10.29
CA VAL A 495 13.53 41.88 -9.58
C VAL A 495 14.96 42.38 -9.31
N LEU A 496 15.85 41.54 -8.79
CA LEU A 496 17.27 41.91 -8.57
C LEU A 496 17.94 42.34 -9.87
N ARG A 497 17.75 41.61 -10.96
CA ARG A 497 18.31 41.92 -12.27
C ARG A 497 17.86 43.30 -12.78
N VAL A 498 16.59 43.63 -12.60
CA VAL A 498 16.04 44.93 -13.01
C VAL A 498 16.61 46.04 -12.16
N LEU A 499 16.58 45.90 -10.84
CA LEU A 499 17.02 46.94 -9.90
C LEU A 499 18.52 47.23 -10.04
N ILE A 500 19.33 46.23 -10.26
CA ILE A 500 20.79 46.43 -10.46
C ILE A 500 21.09 47.06 -11.83
N ARG A 501 20.38 46.70 -12.90
CA ARG A 501 20.49 47.38 -14.20
C ARG A 501 20.06 48.83 -14.14
N GLU A 502 19.09 49.17 -13.29
CA GLU A 502 18.68 50.55 -13.00
C GLU A 502 19.70 51.34 -12.13
N GLY A 503 20.84 50.72 -11.81
CA GLY A 503 21.92 51.34 -11.04
C GLY A 503 21.69 51.49 -9.54
N ARG A 504 20.80 50.70 -8.98
CA ARG A 504 20.60 50.67 -7.51
C ARG A 504 21.80 50.02 -6.84
N SER A 505 22.16 50.48 -5.63
CA SER A 505 23.16 49.79 -4.79
C SER A 505 22.64 48.43 -4.34
N LEU A 506 23.53 47.48 -3.99
CA LEU A 506 23.15 46.16 -3.54
C LEU A 506 22.16 46.21 -2.38
N THR A 507 22.46 46.98 -1.34
CA THR A 507 21.59 47.14 -0.18
C THR A 507 20.21 47.65 -0.54
N ARG A 508 20.15 48.69 -1.38
CA ARG A 508 18.87 49.28 -1.81
C ARG A 508 18.07 48.31 -2.71
N ALA A 509 18.73 47.53 -3.52
CA ALA A 509 18.09 46.54 -4.34
C ALA A 509 17.46 45.41 -3.48
N VAL A 510 18.14 44.95 -2.42
CA VAL A 510 17.62 43.94 -1.50
C VAL A 510 16.48 44.51 -0.64
N GLU A 511 16.55 45.80 -0.21
CA GLU A 511 15.44 46.45 0.49
C GLU A 511 14.18 46.55 -0.38
N LEU A 512 14.32 46.98 -1.65
CA LEU A 512 13.18 47.06 -2.57
C LEU A 512 12.62 45.68 -2.94
N LEU A 513 13.47 44.64 -3.04
CA LEU A 513 13.04 43.27 -3.19
C LEU A 513 12.21 42.82 -1.95
N ASN A 514 12.63 43.24 -0.73
CA ASN A 514 11.86 42.93 0.47
C ASN A 514 10.46 43.55 0.41
N ASP A 515 10.36 44.83 0.00
CA ASP A 515 9.06 45.48 -0.15
C ASP A 515 8.15 44.67 -1.11
N VAL A 516 8.67 44.24 -2.25
CA VAL A 516 7.93 43.39 -3.21
C VAL A 516 7.52 42.07 -2.61
N MET A 517 8.38 41.42 -1.83
CA MET A 517 8.06 40.14 -1.18
C MET A 517 7.03 40.31 -0.06
N MET A 518 7.09 41.36 0.71
CA MET A 518 6.13 41.68 1.78
C MET A 518 4.73 42.00 1.24
N ASP A 519 4.64 42.67 0.09
CA ASP A 519 3.36 42.97 -0.58
C ASP A 519 2.64 41.74 -1.12
N ALA A 520 3.35 40.67 -1.34
CA ALA A 520 2.84 39.44 -1.98
C ALA A 520 2.07 38.49 -1.03
N ALA A 521 1.45 39.01 0.02
CA ALA A 521 0.38 38.40 0.85
C ALA A 521 0.60 36.99 1.44
N ASP A 522 1.78 36.37 1.35
CA ASP A 522 2.09 35.09 1.98
C ASP A 522 3.28 35.20 2.93
N PRO A 523 3.04 35.46 4.22
CA PRO A 523 4.10 35.69 5.22
C PRO A 523 4.93 34.43 5.54
N SER A 524 4.54 33.27 5.04
CA SER A 524 5.31 32.03 5.24
C SER A 524 6.45 31.84 4.25
N GLN A 525 6.57 32.71 3.24
CA GLN A 525 7.57 32.59 2.16
C GLN A 525 8.60 33.72 2.24
N PHE A 526 9.69 33.47 2.91
CA PHE A 526 10.87 34.32 2.94
C PHE A 526 11.99 33.72 2.07
N CYS A 527 13.02 34.52 1.80
CA CYS A 527 14.19 34.10 1.05
C CYS A 527 15.47 34.45 1.80
N THR A 528 16.38 33.49 1.94
CA THR A 528 17.76 33.79 2.32
C THR A 528 18.56 34.10 1.07
N LEU A 529 19.41 35.11 1.10
CA LEU A 529 20.05 35.63 -0.09
C LEU A 529 21.47 36.16 0.20
N ALA A 530 22.46 35.68 -0.54
CA ALA A 530 23.78 36.28 -0.67
C ALA A 530 23.89 36.95 -2.03
N VAL A 531 24.16 38.24 -2.06
CA VAL A 531 24.31 39.03 -3.30
C VAL A 531 25.68 39.68 -3.31
N ALA A 532 26.40 39.48 -4.39
CA ALA A 532 27.75 40.02 -4.58
C ALA A 532 27.86 40.81 -5.88
N MET A 533 28.36 42.04 -5.81
CA MET A 533 28.81 42.84 -6.92
C MET A 533 30.29 42.62 -7.13
N ILE A 534 30.65 41.96 -8.22
CA ILE A 534 32.03 41.68 -8.60
C ILE A 534 32.46 42.80 -9.55
N THR A 535 33.56 43.43 -9.23
CA THR A 535 34.13 44.53 -10.06
C THR A 535 35.58 44.21 -10.40
N ARG A 536 35.90 44.26 -11.67
CA ARG A 536 37.27 44.21 -12.17
C ARG A 536 37.90 45.60 -12.01
N PRO A 537 39.07 45.74 -11.38
CA PRO A 537 39.72 47.01 -11.24
C PRO A 537 40.23 47.54 -12.62
N PRO A 538 40.47 48.82 -12.75
CA PRO A 538 41.06 49.42 -13.95
C PRO A 538 42.40 48.81 -14.30
N GLU A 539 42.81 48.98 -15.58
CA GLU A 539 44.11 48.49 -16.07
C GLU A 539 45.29 48.86 -15.16
N GLY A 540 46.13 47.86 -14.87
CA GLY A 540 47.33 48.02 -14.01
C GLY A 540 47.12 47.53 -12.56
N ARG A 541 45.91 47.14 -12.15
CA ARG A 541 45.63 46.47 -10.87
C ARG A 541 45.12 45.05 -11.14
N SER A 542 45.63 44.10 -10.36
CA SER A 542 45.23 42.70 -10.48
C SER A 542 44.20 42.33 -9.42
N GLY A 543 43.40 41.28 -9.68
CA GLY A 543 42.40 40.75 -8.77
C GLY A 543 40.99 41.31 -9.01
N LEU A 544 40.07 41.04 -8.07
CA LEU A 544 38.69 41.49 -8.11
C LEU A 544 38.31 42.20 -6.81
N THR A 545 37.42 43.17 -6.90
CA THR A 545 36.73 43.72 -5.73
C THR A 545 35.32 43.13 -5.66
N VAL A 546 34.95 42.64 -4.50
CA VAL A 546 33.61 42.07 -4.20
C VAL A 546 32.93 42.91 -3.15
N GLU A 547 31.81 43.48 -3.47
CA GLU A 547 30.88 44.06 -2.48
C GLU A 547 29.80 43.05 -2.20
N LEU A 548 29.65 42.62 -0.93
CA LEU A 548 28.80 41.51 -0.51
C LEU A 548 27.73 41.98 0.46
N VAL A 549 26.49 41.56 0.25
CA VAL A 549 25.35 41.75 1.15
C VAL A 549 24.77 40.37 1.43
N LEU A 550 24.59 40.04 2.72
CA LEU A 550 23.94 38.85 3.18
C LEU A 550 22.58 39.17 3.80
N ALA A 551 21.53 38.52 3.32
CA ALA A 551 20.17 38.64 3.85
C ALA A 551 19.73 37.29 4.39
N GLY A 552 20.08 36.94 5.63
CA GLY A 552 19.76 35.66 6.28
C GLY A 552 20.50 34.44 5.72
N HIS A 553 21.43 34.63 4.81
CA HIS A 553 22.10 33.54 4.08
C HIS A 553 23.44 33.18 4.74
N PRO A 554 23.91 31.89 4.62
CA PRO A 554 25.21 31.48 5.11
C PRO A 554 26.36 32.37 4.54
N GLN A 555 27.38 32.60 5.37
CA GLN A 555 28.55 33.35 4.96
C GLN A 555 29.35 32.60 3.90
N PRO A 556 29.62 33.18 2.73
CA PRO A 556 30.49 32.59 1.72
C PRO A 556 31.91 32.32 2.23
N VAL A 557 32.54 31.28 1.67
CA VAL A 557 33.94 30.94 1.97
C VAL A 557 34.85 31.69 1.03
N LEU A 558 35.76 32.49 1.56
CA LEU A 558 36.88 33.03 0.81
C LEU A 558 38.09 32.07 0.93
N VAL A 559 38.46 31.46 -0.20
CA VAL A 559 39.60 30.56 -0.33
C VAL A 559 40.75 31.32 -0.93
N ARG A 560 41.80 31.52 -0.14
CA ARG A 560 43.01 32.19 -0.61
C ARG A 560 43.89 31.23 -1.43
N ALA A 561 44.60 31.77 -2.38
CA ALA A 561 45.51 30.98 -3.22
C ALA A 561 46.54 30.17 -2.40
N ASP A 562 46.88 30.62 -1.18
CA ASP A 562 47.83 29.98 -0.27
C ASP A 562 47.19 28.90 0.63
N GLY A 563 45.88 28.61 0.46
CA GLY A 563 45.16 27.57 1.20
C GLY A 563 44.44 28.07 2.46
N ARG A 564 44.57 29.31 2.86
CA ARG A 564 43.81 29.86 3.97
C ARG A 564 42.33 30.03 3.54
N THR A 565 41.43 29.68 4.45
CA THR A 565 39.99 29.79 4.26
C THR A 565 39.37 30.61 5.37
N GLU A 566 38.43 31.47 5.03
CA GLU A 566 37.70 32.28 5.99
C GLU A 566 36.23 32.49 5.53
N LEU A 567 35.31 32.60 6.48
CA LEU A 567 33.93 33.04 6.21
C LEU A 567 33.89 34.55 6.16
N ILE A 568 33.25 35.14 5.13
CA ILE A 568 33.21 36.56 4.93
C ILE A 568 31.77 37.09 4.85
N GLY A 569 31.62 38.40 5.15
CA GLY A 569 30.32 39.10 5.15
C GLY A 569 29.72 39.18 6.56
N GLU A 570 28.75 40.07 6.73
CA GLU A 570 28.00 40.26 7.96
C GLU A 570 26.58 39.75 7.78
N TYR A 571 26.07 39.00 8.77
CA TYR A 571 24.70 38.51 8.74
C TYR A 571 23.68 39.64 8.74
N GLY A 572 22.72 39.58 7.84
CA GLY A 572 21.56 40.44 7.78
C GLY A 572 20.25 39.69 7.95
N THR A 573 19.15 40.38 7.87
CA THR A 573 17.80 39.79 7.96
C THR A 573 17.39 39.18 6.62
N ALA A 574 16.75 38.00 6.63
CA ALA A 574 16.21 37.38 5.44
C ALA A 574 15.12 38.24 4.78
N VAL A 575 15.03 38.17 3.46
CA VAL A 575 14.09 38.96 2.65
C VAL A 575 12.69 38.36 2.74
N GLY A 576 11.69 39.22 2.90
CA GLY A 576 10.28 38.81 3.05
C GLY A 576 9.87 38.34 4.44
N LEU A 577 10.77 38.48 5.44
CA LEU A 577 10.51 38.05 6.81
C LEU A 577 9.96 39.21 7.71
N ILE A 578 10.55 40.39 7.58
CA ILE A 578 10.14 41.58 8.31
C ILE A 578 10.28 42.84 7.45
N THR A 579 9.56 43.90 7.81
CA THR A 579 9.52 45.15 7.01
C THR A 579 10.87 45.89 7.07
N ASP A 580 11.49 45.99 8.22
CA ASP A 580 12.74 46.74 8.41
C ASP A 580 13.94 45.79 8.40
N LEU A 581 14.57 45.64 7.23
CA LEU A 581 15.77 44.84 7.08
C LEU A 581 17.01 45.47 7.72
N ARG A 582 17.83 44.65 8.38
CA ARG A 582 19.19 45.03 8.78
C ARG A 582 20.17 44.40 7.80
N LEU A 583 20.78 45.22 6.97
CA LEU A 583 21.72 44.80 5.94
C LEU A 583 23.01 45.61 6.04
N THR A 584 24.15 44.92 5.91
CA THR A 584 25.47 45.56 5.88
C THR A 584 26.18 45.12 4.56
N ALA A 585 26.62 46.09 3.79
CA ALA A 585 27.48 45.83 2.66
C ALA A 585 28.95 45.79 3.08
N THR A 586 29.60 44.66 2.88
CA THR A 586 31.04 44.46 3.15
C THR A 586 31.83 44.40 1.86
N ARG A 587 33.09 44.90 1.92
CA ARG A 587 33.97 44.92 0.72
C ARG A 587 35.19 44.01 0.96
N HIS A 588 35.44 43.16 0.00
CA HIS A 588 36.53 42.22 0.03
C HIS A 588 37.36 42.31 -1.24
N HIS A 589 38.65 42.04 -1.12
CA HIS A 589 39.56 41.95 -2.29
C HIS A 589 39.98 40.52 -2.50
N LEU A 590 39.81 40.02 -3.75
CA LEU A 590 40.28 38.73 -4.20
C LEU A 590 41.55 38.96 -5.02
N ALA A 591 42.69 38.50 -4.51
CA ALA A 591 43.93 38.46 -5.27
C ALA A 591 43.86 37.40 -6.40
N PRO A 592 44.67 37.49 -7.43
CA PRO A 592 44.72 36.47 -8.48
C PRO A 592 44.92 35.06 -7.89
N GLY A 593 44.02 34.13 -8.19
CA GLY A 593 44.01 32.77 -7.66
C GLY A 593 43.08 32.56 -6.47
N ASP A 594 42.62 33.64 -5.80
CA ASP A 594 41.60 33.53 -4.74
C ASP A 594 40.22 33.16 -5.30
N ILE A 595 39.42 32.44 -4.54
CA ILE A 595 38.08 31.99 -4.90
C ILE A 595 37.10 32.39 -3.81
N LEU A 596 35.97 32.97 -4.17
CA LEU A 596 34.80 33.13 -3.34
C LEU A 596 33.82 32.01 -3.65
N LEU A 597 33.50 31.16 -2.65
CA LEU A 597 32.50 30.11 -2.76
C LEU A 597 31.26 30.51 -1.98
N ALA A 598 30.18 30.82 -2.68
CA ALA A 598 28.84 30.92 -2.11
C ALA A 598 28.11 29.58 -2.21
N TYR A 599 27.29 29.29 -1.20
CA TYR A 599 26.64 27.97 -1.08
C TYR A 599 25.34 28.11 -0.26
N THR A 600 24.38 27.20 -0.51
CA THR A 600 23.15 27.09 0.29
C THR A 600 23.35 26.18 1.49
N ASP A 601 22.45 26.26 2.48
CA ASP A 601 22.56 25.54 3.75
C ASP A 601 22.52 24.01 3.61
N GLY A 602 21.97 23.46 2.51
CA GLY A 602 22.03 22.04 2.18
C GLY A 602 23.45 21.43 2.21
N VAL A 603 24.51 22.28 2.05
CA VAL A 603 25.91 21.89 2.23
C VAL A 603 26.21 21.63 3.70
N THR A 604 25.97 22.63 4.55
CA THR A 604 26.36 22.63 5.97
C THR A 604 25.38 21.83 6.83
N GLU A 605 24.13 21.76 6.44
CA GLU A 605 23.08 21.00 7.13
C GLU A 605 23.02 19.52 6.75
N ARG A 606 23.85 19.06 5.82
CA ARG A 606 23.98 17.63 5.48
C ARG A 606 24.23 16.79 6.72
N ARG A 607 23.42 15.76 6.95
CA ARG A 607 23.42 14.97 8.20
C ARG A 607 23.97 13.56 7.99
N ALA A 608 24.79 13.12 8.97
CA ALA A 608 25.15 11.74 9.20
C ALA A 608 24.72 11.36 10.63
N GLY A 609 23.53 10.77 10.76
CA GLY A 609 22.90 10.56 12.06
C GLY A 609 22.54 11.88 12.75
N ARG A 610 23.18 12.19 13.89
CA ARG A 610 22.99 13.44 14.64
C ARG A 610 23.96 14.55 14.28
N GLU A 611 25.03 14.22 13.55
CA GLU A 611 26.05 15.19 13.15
C GLU A 611 25.65 15.90 11.86
N GLN A 612 25.98 17.21 11.78
CA GLN A 612 25.92 18.00 10.55
C GLN A 612 27.31 18.13 9.95
N PHE A 613 27.40 18.33 8.63
CA PHE A 613 28.65 18.59 7.94
C PHE A 613 29.34 19.83 8.50
N GLY A 614 28.61 20.90 8.64
CA GLY A 614 29.00 22.13 9.31
C GLY A 614 30.02 22.98 8.54
N PRO A 615 30.19 24.25 8.96
CA PRO A 615 31.10 25.18 8.28
C PRO A 615 32.56 24.78 8.40
N GLU A 616 32.97 24.11 9.47
CA GLU A 616 34.37 23.71 9.72
C GLU A 616 34.86 22.69 8.67
N ARG A 617 34.04 21.66 8.38
CA ARG A 617 34.36 20.68 7.33
C ARG A 617 34.32 21.29 5.94
N LEU A 618 33.42 22.26 5.71
CA LEU A 618 33.37 23.01 4.46
C LEU A 618 34.67 23.83 4.25
N LEU A 619 35.11 24.59 5.25
CA LEU A 619 36.37 25.34 5.21
C LEU A 619 37.56 24.41 4.93
N ALA A 620 37.63 23.27 5.63
CA ALA A 620 38.70 22.30 5.41
C ALA A 620 38.68 21.74 3.98
N ALA A 621 37.52 21.31 3.50
CA ALA A 621 37.36 20.79 2.12
C ALA A 621 37.73 21.83 1.07
N ALA A 622 37.25 23.06 1.20
CA ALA A 622 37.53 24.15 0.29
C ALA A 622 39.04 24.50 0.26
N GLY A 623 39.71 24.48 1.42
CA GLY A 623 41.16 24.72 1.54
C GLY A 623 42.03 23.72 0.77
N THR A 624 41.57 22.47 0.64
CA THR A 624 42.35 21.44 -0.11
C THR A 624 42.37 21.69 -1.61
N ALA A 625 41.43 22.50 -2.15
CA ALA A 625 41.33 22.88 -3.53
C ALA A 625 41.87 24.29 -3.83
N ALA A 626 42.60 24.90 -2.89
CA ALA A 626 43.19 26.24 -3.07
C ALA A 626 44.07 26.30 -4.32
N GLY A 627 43.95 27.42 -5.05
CA GLY A 627 44.69 27.66 -6.29
C GLY A 627 44.21 26.87 -7.50
N GLN A 628 43.24 25.97 -7.36
CA GLN A 628 42.68 25.19 -8.47
C GLN A 628 41.57 25.99 -9.20
N PRO A 629 41.14 25.56 -10.41
CA PRO A 629 39.99 26.12 -11.09
C PRO A 629 38.68 25.99 -10.29
N GLY A 630 37.73 26.90 -10.49
CA GLY A 630 36.43 26.92 -9.83
C GLY A 630 35.67 25.58 -9.88
N PRO A 631 35.57 24.91 -11.05
CA PRO A 631 34.93 23.61 -11.15
C PRO A 631 35.58 22.52 -10.26
N GLN A 632 36.89 22.53 -10.07
CA GLN A 632 37.63 21.62 -9.21
C GLN A 632 37.32 21.84 -7.73
N LEU A 633 37.22 23.11 -7.29
CA LEU A 633 36.81 23.45 -5.92
C LEU A 633 35.40 22.90 -5.63
N ILE A 634 34.45 23.15 -6.55
CA ILE A 634 33.08 22.65 -6.40
C ILE A 634 33.05 21.13 -6.32
N ALA A 635 33.77 20.43 -7.21
CA ALA A 635 33.84 18.98 -7.20
C ALA A 635 34.45 18.42 -5.90
N THR A 636 35.46 19.10 -5.33
CA THR A 636 36.06 18.73 -4.05
C THR A 636 35.08 18.86 -2.91
N VAL A 637 34.36 19.98 -2.82
CA VAL A 637 33.34 20.22 -1.80
C VAL A 637 32.20 19.23 -1.93
N ARG A 638 31.67 19.00 -3.14
CA ARG A 638 30.66 18.00 -3.40
C ARG A 638 31.08 16.62 -2.91
N SER A 639 32.27 16.16 -3.30
CA SER A 639 32.79 14.84 -2.89
C SER A 639 32.93 14.71 -1.38
N ALA A 640 33.31 15.79 -0.69
CA ALA A 640 33.39 15.80 0.77
C ALA A 640 32.00 15.68 1.43
N VAL A 641 30.98 16.37 0.90
CA VAL A 641 29.60 16.30 1.38
C VAL A 641 28.97 14.92 1.13
N GLU A 642 29.26 14.32 -0.04
CA GLU A 642 28.77 12.98 -0.40
C GLU A 642 29.45 11.89 0.45
N ALA A 643 30.75 12.01 0.69
CA ALA A 643 31.49 11.07 1.53
C ALA A 643 31.10 11.15 3.02
N PHE A 644 30.63 12.31 3.49
CA PHE A 644 30.17 12.49 4.87
C PHE A 644 28.90 11.68 5.18
N SER A 645 27.99 11.52 4.20
CA SER A 645 26.76 10.77 4.42
C SER A 645 26.30 10.07 3.15
N HIS A 646 26.06 8.75 3.25
CA HIS A 646 25.47 7.94 2.18
C HIS A 646 23.94 7.97 2.14
N SER A 647 23.30 8.64 3.11
CA SER A 647 21.83 8.81 3.10
C SER A 647 21.40 9.67 1.92
N PRO A 648 20.17 9.50 1.40
CA PRO A 648 19.62 10.40 0.39
C PRO A 648 19.70 11.87 0.83
N ARG A 649 19.92 12.79 -0.11
CA ARG A 649 19.92 14.22 0.19
C ARG A 649 18.53 14.68 0.60
N SER A 650 18.42 15.34 1.75
CA SER A 650 17.16 15.87 2.30
C SER A 650 16.83 17.27 1.76
N ASP A 651 17.85 17.98 1.29
CA ASP A 651 17.72 19.34 0.76
C ASP A 651 18.55 19.53 -0.51
N ASP A 652 18.21 20.58 -1.26
CA ASP A 652 18.93 21.00 -2.44
C ASP A 652 20.29 21.58 -2.06
N ILE A 653 21.21 21.62 -3.00
CA ILE A 653 22.52 22.24 -2.82
C ILE A 653 22.81 23.10 -4.04
N ALA A 654 23.00 24.39 -3.85
CA ALA A 654 23.54 25.28 -4.85
C ALA A 654 24.95 25.73 -4.45
N LEU A 655 25.89 25.64 -5.37
CA LEU A 655 27.29 26.06 -5.23
C LEU A 655 27.64 27.04 -6.33
N LEU A 656 28.23 28.18 -5.98
CA LEU A 656 28.72 29.16 -6.92
C LEU A 656 30.14 29.61 -6.52
N ALA A 657 31.12 29.30 -7.38
CA ALA A 657 32.51 29.72 -7.23
C ALA A 657 32.84 30.88 -8.15
N ILE A 658 33.46 31.91 -7.61
CA ILE A 658 33.93 33.11 -8.31
C ILE A 658 35.42 33.25 -8.08
N ARG A 659 36.21 32.99 -9.11
CA ARG A 659 37.68 33.03 -9.04
C ARG A 659 38.26 34.28 -9.71
N ALA A 660 39.18 34.93 -9.03
CA ALA A 660 40.00 35.93 -9.66
C ALA A 660 41.06 35.22 -10.55
N ALA A 661 40.80 35.18 -11.85
CA ALA A 661 41.72 34.58 -12.79
C ALA A 661 42.96 35.48 -13.03
N GLN A 662 44.10 34.87 -13.30
CA GLN A 662 45.25 35.68 -13.78
C GLN A 662 44.90 36.24 -15.15
N PRO A 663 45.17 37.53 -15.43
CA PRO A 663 45.03 38.02 -16.77
C PRO A 663 45.99 37.21 -17.68
N ASP A 664 45.46 36.72 -18.79
CA ASP A 664 46.29 36.06 -19.80
C ASP A 664 47.46 37.00 -20.13
N LYS A 665 48.69 36.49 -20.00
CA LYS A 665 49.88 37.18 -20.52
C LYS A 665 49.77 37.13 -22.05
N THR A 666 49.08 38.11 -22.62
CA THR A 666 49.16 38.39 -24.07
C THR A 666 50.56 38.91 -24.41
#